data_668802c5b2331a688fb607ca33306754
#
_entry.id   668802c5b2331a688fb607ca33306754
#
_cell.length_a   1.000
_cell.length_b   1.000
_cell.length_c   1.000
_cell.angle_alpha   90.00
_cell.angle_beta   90.00
_cell.angle_gamma   90.00
#
_symmetry.space_group_name_H-M   'P 1'
#
loop_
_entity.id
_entity.type
_entity.pdbx_description
1 polymer ?
#
loop_
_entity_poly.entity_id
_entity_poly.type
_entity_poly.pdbx_seq_one_letter_code
_entity_poly.pdbx_strand_id
1 'polypeptide(L)'
;MQKNFDLPLIPLRGLTVFPNTTVNFDVGRKKSVAAVTDAVKNRNGKIILCRQINTDESNPQADGIYTVGVLARVVQVISSGGETLRIIVDGIKKVKVTGYVDNPDFFVASYEPMKELHARTVEAKAYRRKCMSVVEEHYFVGERATKDVYNILNETEEPVAFLYRAAHLMDISDRQGFLEIDDVIDKYELLLDFLEDELEIAKVEKKINRKVRESIDKGQKEYYLREQIKAIQEELGDEDDDDLLLKADKLPIPEESKKKLKKDIERNAKMPTSSPDYAISRNYFDFVFDLPWGVESEDNNDIENARKILDEDHYGLEKIKERILEFLAVRQLTDEKREPIICLVGPPGVGKTSIVKSIARALNRKYVRMSLGGIRDEAEIRGHRKTYVGAMPGRIISNIRIAGTMNPVFLLDEIDKLASDFKGDPSSALLEVLDPEQNNAFRDNYLEIPFDLSKVIFITTANNPDAIPAPLYDRMEIIEMSGYTPEEKLQIAKKHLIGKQLKAHGISEDRLSFTDDGIEKIIYSYTRESGVRGLEKEIANVMRKVAVKIVSGEAQDKIVVTKDNVKEFLGVEKYLENEKPEHSEVGAATGLAWTAVGGEILTIEVSIVSGKGEILLTGHLGDVMKESARTAISYIHAHADDYDIPECAFKDKDIHIHVPEGAIPKDGPSAGITIATAVFSALTGKGVRNDVAMTGEITLRGKVLPIGGLKEKSLAAMRAGIKKVLIPIDNMKDLADIPESVKNGVKFIPVENVSEVFNIAIER
;
A
#
# COMPACT_ATOMS: atom_id res chain seq x y z
N MET A 1 -13.24 -14.04 56.49
CA MET A 1 -12.00 -14.48 55.84
C MET A 1 -12.33 -14.87 54.41
N GLN A 2 -12.13 -13.95 53.44
CA GLN A 2 -12.21 -14.27 52.00
C GLN A 2 -11.05 -15.22 51.69
N LYS A 3 -11.36 -16.42 51.24
CA LYS A 3 -10.33 -17.33 50.72
C LYS A 3 -9.81 -16.73 49.41
N ASN A 4 -8.65 -16.08 49.43
CA ASN A 4 -7.93 -15.76 48.23
C ASN A 4 -7.56 -17.05 47.49
N PHE A 5 -8.09 -17.22 46.29
CA PHE A 5 -7.75 -18.37 45.46
C PHE A 5 -6.67 -17.91 44.48
N ASP A 6 -5.44 -18.34 44.70
CA ASP A 6 -4.33 -18.03 43.82
C ASP A 6 -4.18 -19.11 42.76
N LEU A 7 -4.28 -18.73 41.48
CA LEU A 7 -4.16 -19.64 40.33
C LEU A 7 -3.14 -19.13 39.30
N PRO A 8 -2.52 -20.05 38.56
CA PRO A 8 -1.71 -19.66 37.40
C PRO A 8 -2.54 -18.85 36.38
N LEU A 9 -1.92 -17.82 35.78
CA LEU A 9 -2.53 -17.00 34.79
C LEU A 9 -1.72 -17.02 33.46
N ILE A 10 -2.44 -17.12 32.35
CA ILE A 10 -1.86 -17.01 31.02
C ILE A 10 -2.38 -15.75 30.33
N PRO A 11 -1.48 -14.84 29.89
CA PRO A 11 -1.85 -13.73 28.99
C PRO A 11 -2.02 -14.24 27.56
N LEU A 12 -3.24 -14.10 27.03
CA LEU A 12 -3.63 -14.53 25.69
C LEU A 12 -3.41 -13.41 24.67
N ARG A 13 -2.77 -13.74 23.56
CA ARG A 13 -2.46 -12.80 22.49
C ARG A 13 -3.60 -12.74 21.47
N GLY A 14 -4.38 -11.66 21.49
CA GLY A 14 -5.48 -11.46 20.54
C GLY A 14 -6.68 -12.39 20.70
N LEU A 15 -6.66 -13.31 21.67
CA LEU A 15 -7.72 -14.26 21.94
C LEU A 15 -8.43 -13.92 23.26
N THR A 16 -9.76 -13.91 23.26
CA THR A 16 -10.60 -13.85 24.47
C THR A 16 -11.39 -15.14 24.56
N VAL A 17 -11.26 -15.84 25.67
CA VAL A 17 -12.04 -17.06 25.98
C VAL A 17 -13.30 -16.64 26.74
N PHE A 18 -14.43 -17.28 26.42
CA PHE A 18 -15.69 -17.03 27.11
C PHE A 18 -16.03 -18.17 28.11
N PRO A 19 -16.81 -17.87 29.18
CA PRO A 19 -17.43 -18.92 29.99
C PRO A 19 -18.31 -19.84 29.14
N ASN A 20 -18.42 -21.11 29.51
CA ASN A 20 -19.23 -22.12 28.83
C ASN A 20 -18.84 -22.39 27.36
N THR A 21 -17.59 -22.06 26.98
CA THR A 21 -17.04 -22.36 25.65
C THR A 21 -15.77 -23.19 25.77
N THR A 22 -15.57 -24.09 24.82
CA THR A 22 -14.34 -24.88 24.69
C THR A 22 -13.50 -24.29 23.58
N VAL A 23 -12.24 -23.97 23.88
CA VAL A 23 -11.31 -23.32 22.94
C VAL A 23 -9.98 -24.06 22.93
N ASN A 24 -9.37 -24.18 21.74
CA ASN A 24 -8.02 -24.69 21.60
C ASN A 24 -7.07 -23.59 21.13
N PHE A 25 -5.86 -23.59 21.66
CA PHE A 25 -4.81 -22.65 21.22
C PHE A 25 -3.41 -23.15 21.59
N ASP A 26 -2.42 -22.57 20.93
CA ASP A 26 -1.01 -22.95 21.13
C ASP A 26 -0.35 -22.05 22.18
N VAL A 27 0.42 -22.66 23.07
CA VAL A 27 1.16 -22.00 24.16
C VAL A 27 2.64 -22.23 23.93
N GLY A 28 3.38 -21.15 23.56
CA GLY A 28 4.81 -21.22 23.24
C GLY A 28 5.72 -20.42 24.17
N ARG A 29 5.18 -19.49 24.98
CA ARG A 29 5.99 -18.70 25.91
C ARG A 29 6.40 -19.58 27.11
N LYS A 30 7.67 -19.58 27.49
CA LYS A 30 8.20 -20.36 28.63
C LYS A 30 7.37 -20.18 29.89
N LYS A 31 7.03 -18.94 30.27
CA LYS A 31 6.17 -18.64 31.44
C LYS A 31 4.77 -19.22 31.29
N SER A 32 4.18 -19.16 30.10
CA SER A 32 2.85 -19.73 29.87
C SER A 32 2.85 -21.27 29.90
N VAL A 33 3.89 -21.90 29.36
CA VAL A 33 4.08 -23.35 29.43
C VAL A 33 4.25 -23.81 30.88
N ALA A 34 5.03 -23.07 31.68
CA ALA A 34 5.18 -23.33 33.11
C ALA A 34 3.84 -23.20 33.87
N ALA A 35 3.05 -22.15 33.55
CA ALA A 35 1.72 -21.94 34.13
C ALA A 35 0.74 -23.11 33.83
N VAL A 36 0.73 -23.62 32.58
CA VAL A 36 -0.07 -24.79 32.17
C VAL A 36 0.38 -26.04 32.96
N THR A 37 1.70 -26.23 33.08
CA THR A 37 2.26 -27.37 33.76
C THR A 37 1.88 -27.39 35.25
N ASP A 38 1.96 -26.23 35.91
CA ASP A 38 1.53 -26.08 37.30
C ASP A 38 0.01 -26.29 37.45
N ALA A 39 -0.78 -25.71 36.56
CA ALA A 39 -2.23 -25.87 36.55
C ALA A 39 -2.65 -27.35 36.50
N VAL A 40 -2.04 -28.11 35.59
CA VAL A 40 -2.37 -29.55 35.43
C VAL A 40 -1.88 -30.40 36.62
N LYS A 41 -0.64 -30.15 37.10
CA LYS A 41 -0.04 -30.98 38.16
C LYS A 41 -0.57 -30.64 39.55
N ASN A 42 -0.75 -29.38 39.89
CA ASN A 42 -0.94 -28.89 41.24
C ASN A 42 -2.30 -28.22 41.48
N ARG A 43 -3.05 -27.83 40.44
CA ARG A 43 -4.28 -27.03 40.55
C ARG A 43 -5.51 -27.71 39.93
N ASN A 44 -5.48 -29.00 39.75
CA ASN A 44 -6.58 -29.78 39.15
C ASN A 44 -7.04 -29.22 37.79
N GLY A 45 -6.08 -28.78 36.98
CA GLY A 45 -6.31 -28.20 35.67
C GLY A 45 -6.85 -26.77 35.66
N LYS A 46 -7.05 -26.12 36.80
CA LYS A 46 -7.62 -24.76 36.89
C LYS A 46 -6.57 -23.70 36.57
N ILE A 47 -6.95 -22.77 35.70
CA ILE A 47 -6.09 -21.69 35.21
C ILE A 47 -6.92 -20.43 34.94
N ILE A 48 -6.32 -19.24 35.04
CA ILE A 48 -6.94 -17.99 34.67
C ILE A 48 -6.43 -17.59 33.28
N LEU A 49 -7.35 -17.21 32.39
CA LEU A 49 -7.06 -16.76 31.05
C LEU A 49 -7.49 -15.32 30.92
N CYS A 50 -6.54 -14.40 30.67
CA CYS A 50 -6.80 -13.00 30.46
C CYS A 50 -6.17 -12.58 29.12
N ARG A 51 -6.87 -11.73 28.37
CA ARG A 51 -6.31 -11.15 27.16
C ARG A 51 -5.23 -10.13 27.52
N GLN A 52 -4.15 -10.06 26.73
CA GLN A 52 -3.17 -8.99 26.83
C GLN A 52 -3.65 -7.74 26.07
N ILE A 53 -3.34 -6.55 26.61
CA ILE A 53 -3.81 -5.27 26.06
C ILE A 53 -3.14 -5.01 24.72
N ASN A 54 -1.82 -5.06 24.66
CA ASN A 54 -1.06 -4.87 23.42
C ASN A 54 -0.67 -6.23 22.82
N THR A 55 -1.21 -6.55 21.65
CA THR A 55 -0.96 -7.82 20.95
C THR A 55 0.48 -7.97 20.47
N ASP A 56 1.22 -6.89 20.27
CA ASP A 56 2.58 -6.92 19.71
C ASP A 56 3.64 -7.17 20.78
N GLU A 57 3.28 -7.01 22.04
CA GLU A 57 4.20 -7.21 23.15
C GLU A 57 4.50 -8.70 23.39
N SER A 58 5.76 -9.08 23.25
CA SER A 58 6.18 -10.48 23.42
C SER A 58 6.20 -10.95 24.87
N ASN A 59 6.43 -10.06 25.83
CA ASN A 59 6.54 -10.39 27.25
C ASN A 59 5.79 -9.37 28.13
N PRO A 60 4.44 -9.40 28.14
CA PRO A 60 3.63 -8.42 28.86
C PRO A 60 3.93 -8.46 30.37
N GLN A 61 3.92 -7.29 30.99
CA GLN A 61 3.94 -7.14 32.43
C GLN A 61 2.50 -7.21 32.98
N ALA A 62 2.32 -7.17 34.30
CA ALA A 62 1.01 -7.29 34.93
C ALA A 62 0.02 -6.19 34.51
N ASP A 63 0.51 -4.98 34.27
CA ASP A 63 -0.25 -3.82 33.79
C ASP A 63 -0.64 -3.90 32.28
N GLY A 64 0.07 -4.76 31.52
CA GLY A 64 -0.24 -5.07 30.11
C GLY A 64 -1.32 -6.14 29.92
N ILE A 65 -2.00 -6.60 30.99
CA ILE A 65 -3.01 -7.67 30.96
C ILE A 65 -4.35 -7.13 31.44
N TYR A 66 -5.43 -7.45 30.74
CA TYR A 66 -6.78 -7.09 31.19
C TYR A 66 -7.09 -7.70 32.55
N THR A 67 -7.76 -6.93 33.40
CA THR A 67 -8.13 -7.39 34.78
C THR A 67 -9.31 -8.32 34.77
N VAL A 68 -10.16 -8.29 33.73
CA VAL A 68 -11.29 -9.19 33.55
C VAL A 68 -10.89 -10.33 32.62
N GLY A 69 -11.05 -11.57 33.11
CA GLY A 69 -10.73 -12.75 32.36
C GLY A 69 -11.66 -13.91 32.72
N VAL A 70 -11.24 -15.12 32.41
CA VAL A 70 -12.03 -16.34 32.60
C VAL A 70 -11.24 -17.37 33.40
N LEU A 71 -11.85 -17.89 34.46
CA LEU A 71 -11.40 -19.12 35.09
C LEU A 71 -11.73 -20.28 34.15
N ALA A 72 -10.71 -20.99 33.71
CA ALA A 72 -10.83 -22.11 32.78
C ALA A 72 -10.27 -23.40 33.41
N ARG A 73 -10.62 -24.54 32.82
CA ARG A 73 -10.02 -25.82 33.09
C ARG A 73 -9.32 -26.35 31.85
N VAL A 74 -8.08 -26.77 32.01
CA VAL A 74 -7.34 -27.48 30.96
C VAL A 74 -7.89 -28.89 30.88
N VAL A 75 -8.49 -29.23 29.75
CA VAL A 75 -9.08 -30.54 29.46
C VAL A 75 -8.06 -31.49 28.89
N GLN A 76 -7.26 -30.99 27.94
CA GLN A 76 -6.26 -31.80 27.25
C GLN A 76 -5.03 -30.97 26.95
N VAL A 77 -3.85 -31.59 27.02
CA VAL A 77 -2.57 -31.02 26.59
C VAL A 77 -1.98 -31.95 25.55
N ILE A 78 -1.70 -31.42 24.36
CA ILE A 78 -1.12 -32.15 23.25
C ILE A 78 0.26 -31.55 23.00
N SER A 79 1.31 -32.35 23.05
CA SER A 79 2.67 -31.93 22.71
C SER A 79 2.79 -31.85 21.20
N SER A 80 3.16 -30.69 20.68
CA SER A 80 3.21 -30.42 19.22
C SER A 80 4.63 -30.49 18.63
N GLY A 81 5.52 -31.31 19.22
CA GLY A 81 6.89 -31.53 18.70
C GLY A 81 7.74 -30.25 18.78
N GLY A 82 8.27 -29.92 19.98
CA GLY A 82 9.08 -28.74 20.26
C GLY A 82 8.74 -28.13 21.62
N GLU A 83 9.10 -26.87 21.85
CA GLU A 83 8.80 -26.13 23.10
C GLU A 83 7.33 -25.64 23.18
N THR A 84 6.47 -25.92 22.19
CA THR A 84 5.09 -25.43 22.10
C THR A 84 4.09 -26.50 22.50
N LEU A 85 3.12 -26.15 23.37
CA LEU A 85 2.01 -27.00 23.79
C LEU A 85 0.71 -26.53 23.15
N ARG A 86 -0.05 -27.42 22.55
CA ARG A 86 -1.46 -27.17 22.18
C ARG A 86 -2.35 -27.60 23.33
N ILE A 87 -3.18 -26.71 23.85
CA ILE A 87 -4.09 -27.01 24.94
C ILE A 87 -5.54 -26.82 24.51
N ILE A 88 -6.41 -27.65 25.08
CA ILE A 88 -7.86 -27.50 25.03
C ILE A 88 -8.32 -27.09 26.40
N VAL A 89 -9.08 -25.99 26.47
CA VAL A 89 -9.58 -25.43 27.72
C VAL A 89 -11.08 -25.24 27.69
N ASP A 90 -11.74 -25.51 28.81
CA ASP A 90 -13.13 -25.16 29.01
C ASP A 90 -13.23 -23.91 29.88
N GLY A 91 -13.86 -22.86 29.40
CA GLY A 91 -14.19 -21.67 30.18
C GLY A 91 -15.28 -21.97 31.21
N ILE A 92 -14.98 -21.72 32.48
CA ILE A 92 -15.90 -22.05 33.59
C ILE A 92 -16.70 -20.82 33.99
N LYS A 93 -16.01 -19.71 34.31
CA LYS A 93 -16.65 -18.55 34.91
C LYS A 93 -15.84 -17.27 34.68
N LYS A 94 -16.55 -16.15 34.52
CA LYS A 94 -15.96 -14.81 34.49
C LYS A 94 -15.35 -14.46 35.85
N VAL A 95 -14.14 -13.92 35.85
CA VAL A 95 -13.40 -13.54 37.06
C VAL A 95 -12.70 -12.20 36.86
N LYS A 96 -12.52 -11.49 37.99
CA LYS A 96 -11.71 -10.28 38.05
C LYS A 96 -10.41 -10.57 38.80
N VAL A 97 -9.30 -10.27 38.21
CA VAL A 97 -7.98 -10.34 38.87
C VAL A 97 -7.88 -9.18 39.86
N THR A 98 -7.61 -9.48 41.08
CA THR A 98 -7.51 -8.51 42.18
C THR A 98 -6.07 -8.20 42.57
N GLY A 99 -5.13 -9.06 42.19
CA GLY A 99 -3.71 -8.86 42.47
C GLY A 99 -2.86 -9.98 41.88
N TYR A 100 -1.57 -9.76 41.84
CA TYR A 100 -0.59 -10.73 41.39
C TYR A 100 0.28 -11.17 42.60
N VAL A 101 0.59 -12.45 42.66
CA VAL A 101 1.49 -13.02 43.65
C VAL A 101 2.87 -13.15 42.99
N ASP A 102 3.91 -12.75 43.69
CA ASP A 102 5.28 -12.82 43.19
C ASP A 102 5.70 -14.28 42.95
N ASN A 103 6.00 -14.58 41.71
CA ASN A 103 6.49 -15.87 41.24
C ASN A 103 7.41 -15.65 40.04
N PRO A 104 8.68 -16.08 40.07
CA PRO A 104 9.65 -15.86 39.02
C PRO A 104 9.36 -16.63 37.73
N ASP A 105 8.65 -17.77 37.83
CA ASP A 105 8.51 -18.72 36.73
C ASP A 105 7.29 -18.46 35.84
N PHE A 106 6.18 -17.97 36.43
CA PHE A 106 4.93 -17.65 35.70
C PHE A 106 4.03 -16.72 36.50
N PHE A 107 3.00 -16.15 35.87
CA PHE A 107 2.02 -15.31 36.54
C PHE A 107 1.11 -16.15 37.45
N VAL A 108 1.03 -15.75 38.70
CA VAL A 108 0.04 -16.24 39.66
C VAL A 108 -0.85 -15.08 40.08
N ALA A 109 -2.14 -15.23 39.88
CA ALA A 109 -3.10 -14.19 40.20
C ALA A 109 -4.13 -14.58 41.22
N SER A 110 -4.40 -13.66 42.15
CA SER A 110 -5.55 -13.71 43.03
C SER A 110 -6.77 -13.18 42.28
N TYR A 111 -7.91 -13.83 42.45
CA TYR A 111 -9.11 -13.48 41.71
C TYR A 111 -10.38 -13.55 42.54
N GLU A 112 -11.38 -12.77 42.07
CA GLU A 112 -12.75 -12.83 42.57
C GLU A 112 -13.70 -13.24 41.43
N PRO A 113 -14.64 -14.18 41.73
CA PRO A 113 -15.66 -14.53 40.74
C PRO A 113 -16.64 -13.37 40.58
N MET A 114 -16.86 -12.95 39.34
CA MET A 114 -17.85 -11.94 38.99
C MET A 114 -19.23 -12.57 38.85
N LYS A 115 -20.26 -11.81 39.24
CA LYS A 115 -21.65 -12.23 39.09
C LYS A 115 -22.21 -11.63 37.82
N GLU A 116 -22.94 -12.44 37.09
CA GLU A 116 -23.74 -11.99 35.97
C GLU A 116 -25.08 -11.44 36.50
N LEU A 117 -25.28 -10.14 36.38
CA LEU A 117 -26.52 -9.47 36.82
C LEU A 117 -27.68 -9.86 35.89
N HIS A 118 -28.87 -9.92 36.41
CA HIS A 118 -30.12 -10.24 35.70
C HIS A 118 -30.12 -11.57 34.91
N ALA A 119 -29.18 -12.50 35.21
CA ALA A 119 -29.00 -13.78 34.50
C ALA A 119 -30.22 -14.68 34.44
N ARG A 120 -31.12 -14.62 35.45
CA ARG A 120 -32.30 -15.48 35.60
C ARG A 120 -33.63 -14.76 35.43
N THR A 121 -33.65 -13.58 34.86
CA THR A 121 -34.86 -12.80 34.63
C THR A 121 -35.70 -13.36 33.48
N VAL A 122 -36.98 -13.01 33.47
CA VAL A 122 -37.86 -13.32 32.33
C VAL A 122 -37.39 -12.58 31.06
N GLU A 123 -36.82 -11.41 31.26
CA GLU A 123 -36.27 -10.54 30.21
C GLU A 123 -35.09 -11.20 29.50
N ALA A 124 -34.12 -11.73 30.22
CA ALA A 124 -32.99 -12.49 29.65
C ALA A 124 -33.46 -13.71 28.81
N LYS A 125 -34.57 -14.37 29.23
CA LYS A 125 -35.17 -15.46 28.45
C LYS A 125 -35.83 -14.95 27.17
N ALA A 126 -36.43 -13.75 27.21
CA ALA A 126 -37.07 -13.14 26.05
C ALA A 126 -36.00 -12.73 25.01
N TYR A 127 -34.91 -12.07 25.46
CA TYR A 127 -33.79 -11.73 24.60
C TYR A 127 -33.11 -12.98 23.99
N ARG A 128 -32.93 -14.06 24.77
CA ARG A 128 -32.42 -15.32 24.21
C ARG A 128 -33.28 -15.82 23.06
N ARG A 129 -34.62 -15.78 23.19
CA ARG A 129 -35.52 -16.20 22.11
C ARG A 129 -35.39 -15.29 20.90
N LYS A 130 -35.29 -13.99 21.11
CA LYS A 130 -35.14 -13.01 20.03
C LYS A 130 -33.82 -13.23 19.28
N CYS A 131 -32.70 -13.36 19.99
CA CYS A 131 -31.41 -13.68 19.38
C CYS A 131 -31.45 -15.02 18.62
N MET A 132 -32.10 -16.05 19.18
CA MET A 132 -32.23 -17.34 18.49
C MET A 132 -33.03 -17.22 17.17
N SER A 133 -34.07 -16.38 17.14
CA SER A 133 -34.81 -16.12 15.91
C SER A 133 -33.92 -15.45 14.84
N VAL A 134 -33.05 -14.53 15.24
CA VAL A 134 -32.09 -13.90 14.29
C VAL A 134 -31.04 -14.92 13.82
N VAL A 135 -30.55 -15.79 14.70
CA VAL A 135 -29.63 -16.89 14.33
C VAL A 135 -30.29 -17.86 13.34
N GLU A 136 -31.58 -18.14 13.51
CA GLU A 136 -32.35 -18.94 12.57
C GLU A 136 -32.46 -18.28 11.20
N GLU A 137 -32.66 -16.96 11.14
CA GLU A 137 -32.62 -16.21 9.86
C GLU A 137 -31.23 -16.29 9.23
N HIS A 138 -30.15 -16.16 9.99
CA HIS A 138 -28.79 -16.36 9.48
C HIS A 138 -28.58 -17.77 8.91
N TYR A 139 -29.14 -18.80 9.54
CA TYR A 139 -29.08 -20.16 9.01
C TYR A 139 -29.79 -20.28 7.65
N PHE A 140 -30.95 -19.64 7.49
CA PHE A 140 -31.68 -19.66 6.21
C PHE A 140 -31.04 -18.77 5.12
N VAL A 141 -30.30 -17.73 5.51
CA VAL A 141 -29.51 -16.92 4.58
C VAL A 141 -28.25 -17.67 4.12
N GLY A 142 -27.65 -18.52 4.99
CA GLY A 142 -26.68 -19.55 4.61
C GLY A 142 -25.23 -19.15 4.65
N GLU A 143 -24.84 -18.07 5.33
CA GLU A 143 -23.42 -17.61 5.28
C GLU A 143 -22.66 -17.76 6.60
N ARG A 144 -23.20 -17.44 7.76
CA ARG A 144 -22.46 -17.53 9.04
C ARG A 144 -22.97 -18.61 10.01
N ALA A 145 -24.26 -18.88 10.05
CA ALA A 145 -24.80 -19.94 10.90
C ALA A 145 -24.87 -21.26 10.13
N THR A 146 -23.87 -22.11 10.30
CA THR A 146 -23.90 -23.47 9.79
C THR A 146 -24.94 -24.30 10.58
N LYS A 147 -25.33 -25.46 10.05
CA LYS A 147 -26.26 -26.38 10.72
C LYS A 147 -25.77 -26.75 12.13
N ASP A 148 -24.48 -26.91 12.31
CA ASP A 148 -23.90 -27.26 13.59
C ASP A 148 -23.99 -26.09 14.59
N VAL A 149 -23.73 -24.86 14.16
CA VAL A 149 -23.86 -23.64 14.98
C VAL A 149 -25.31 -23.47 15.42
N TYR A 150 -26.25 -23.60 14.49
CA TYR A 150 -27.70 -23.53 14.79
C TYR A 150 -28.11 -24.58 15.83
N ASN A 151 -27.71 -25.84 15.65
CA ASN A 151 -28.07 -26.91 16.57
C ASN A 151 -27.50 -26.68 17.98
N ILE A 152 -26.20 -26.31 18.09
CA ILE A 152 -25.53 -26.03 19.37
C ILE A 152 -26.25 -24.90 20.12
N LEU A 153 -26.63 -23.82 19.43
CA LEU A 153 -27.29 -22.67 20.04
C LEU A 153 -28.75 -22.99 20.41
N ASN A 154 -29.46 -23.76 19.60
CA ASN A 154 -30.83 -24.17 19.85
C ASN A 154 -30.94 -25.09 21.08
N GLU A 155 -30.00 -26.03 21.26
CA GLU A 155 -29.93 -26.94 22.40
C GLU A 155 -29.49 -26.25 23.70
N THR A 156 -28.93 -25.01 23.61
CA THR A 156 -28.47 -24.29 24.80
C THR A 156 -29.60 -23.51 25.45
N GLU A 157 -30.25 -24.09 26.47
CA GLU A 157 -31.41 -23.48 27.13
C GLU A 157 -31.07 -22.39 28.14
N GLU A 158 -29.91 -22.49 28.81
CA GLU A 158 -29.49 -21.55 29.84
C GLU A 158 -29.07 -20.20 29.22
N PRO A 159 -29.69 -19.06 29.63
CA PRO A 159 -29.50 -17.77 28.95
C PRO A 159 -28.03 -17.31 28.92
N VAL A 160 -27.29 -17.44 30.00
CA VAL A 160 -25.88 -16.99 30.07
C VAL A 160 -24.97 -17.88 29.22
N ALA A 161 -25.22 -19.19 29.22
CA ALA A 161 -24.47 -20.10 28.36
C ALA A 161 -24.74 -19.85 26.87
N PHE A 162 -26.01 -19.61 26.54
CA PHE A 162 -26.38 -19.22 25.17
C PHE A 162 -25.66 -17.96 24.72
N LEU A 163 -25.69 -16.89 25.55
CA LEU A 163 -25.07 -15.61 25.26
C LEU A 163 -23.59 -15.76 24.90
N TYR A 164 -22.81 -16.43 25.73
CA TYR A 164 -21.38 -16.63 25.50
C TYR A 164 -21.06 -17.57 24.33
N ARG A 165 -21.87 -18.62 24.15
CA ARG A 165 -21.72 -19.51 22.99
C ARG A 165 -22.07 -18.80 21.69
N ALA A 166 -23.15 -18.01 21.66
CA ALA A 166 -23.52 -17.23 20.50
C ALA A 166 -22.44 -16.18 20.14
N ALA A 167 -21.95 -15.42 21.13
CA ALA A 167 -20.88 -14.47 20.94
C ALA A 167 -19.58 -15.13 20.42
N HIS A 168 -19.30 -16.37 20.85
CA HIS A 168 -18.14 -17.13 20.39
C HIS A 168 -18.32 -17.69 18.97
N LEU A 169 -19.45 -18.32 18.69
CA LEU A 169 -19.71 -19.02 17.43
C LEU A 169 -20.04 -18.07 16.29
N MET A 170 -20.66 -16.93 16.59
CA MET A 170 -20.98 -15.89 15.60
C MET A 170 -19.85 -14.86 15.44
N ASP A 171 -18.76 -15.01 16.20
CA ASP A 171 -17.52 -14.23 16.08
C ASP A 171 -17.70 -12.72 16.32
N ILE A 172 -18.27 -12.36 17.49
CA ILE A 172 -18.47 -10.96 17.85
C ILE A 172 -17.15 -10.16 17.82
N SER A 173 -17.17 -8.96 17.26
CA SER A 173 -15.98 -8.16 16.95
C SER A 173 -15.20 -7.70 18.20
N ASP A 174 -15.88 -7.15 19.20
CA ASP A 174 -15.25 -6.77 20.49
C ASP A 174 -15.50 -7.80 21.58
N ARG A 175 -14.75 -8.90 21.52
CA ARG A 175 -14.86 -10.01 22.49
C ARG A 175 -14.49 -9.62 23.92
N GLN A 176 -13.53 -8.70 24.11
CA GLN A 176 -13.10 -8.31 25.44
C GLN A 176 -14.09 -7.33 26.07
N GLY A 177 -14.53 -6.31 25.37
CA GLY A 177 -15.57 -5.41 25.84
C GLY A 177 -16.85 -6.16 26.19
N PHE A 178 -17.26 -7.12 25.36
CA PHE A 178 -18.39 -8.00 25.65
C PHE A 178 -18.22 -8.83 26.94
N LEU A 179 -17.01 -9.35 27.20
CA LEU A 179 -16.74 -10.07 28.44
C LEU A 179 -16.82 -9.16 29.66
N GLU A 180 -16.40 -7.91 29.57
CA GLU A 180 -16.32 -6.97 30.69
C GLU A 180 -17.69 -6.48 31.20
N ILE A 181 -18.71 -6.41 30.35
CA ILE A 181 -20.07 -6.05 30.76
C ILE A 181 -20.56 -7.00 31.86
N ASP A 182 -21.20 -6.49 32.91
CA ASP A 182 -21.71 -7.28 34.03
C ASP A 182 -23.20 -7.63 33.91
N ASP A 183 -23.96 -6.80 33.20
CA ASP A 183 -25.38 -7.03 33.00
C ASP A 183 -25.63 -7.91 31.77
N VAL A 184 -26.39 -8.97 31.98
CA VAL A 184 -26.76 -9.94 30.94
C VAL A 184 -27.68 -9.30 29.90
N ILE A 185 -28.50 -8.33 30.31
CA ILE A 185 -29.41 -7.64 29.38
C ILE A 185 -28.63 -6.78 28.41
N ASP A 186 -27.70 -5.95 28.92
CA ASP A 186 -26.85 -5.11 28.07
C ASP A 186 -26.02 -5.96 27.08
N LYS A 187 -25.52 -7.12 27.55
CA LYS A 187 -24.83 -8.08 26.65
C LYS A 187 -25.76 -8.62 25.56
N TYR A 188 -27.02 -8.90 25.90
CA TYR A 188 -27.97 -9.37 24.91
C TYR A 188 -28.34 -8.30 23.89
N GLU A 189 -28.46 -7.04 24.31
CA GLU A 189 -28.69 -5.93 23.40
C GLU A 189 -27.54 -5.80 22.40
N LEU A 190 -26.30 -5.77 22.90
CA LEU A 190 -25.11 -5.71 22.06
C LEU A 190 -24.96 -6.92 21.11
N LEU A 191 -25.30 -8.12 21.60
CA LEU A 191 -25.29 -9.31 20.73
C LEU A 191 -26.38 -9.25 19.67
N LEU A 192 -27.56 -8.76 20.03
CA LEU A 192 -28.68 -8.65 19.11
C LEU A 192 -28.40 -7.65 18.00
N ASP A 193 -27.91 -6.46 18.35
CA ASP A 193 -27.52 -5.42 17.39
C ASP A 193 -26.46 -5.96 16.41
N PHE A 194 -25.44 -6.64 16.94
CA PHE A 194 -24.43 -7.29 16.11
C PHE A 194 -25.02 -8.35 15.16
N LEU A 195 -25.93 -9.18 15.63
CA LEU A 195 -26.55 -10.22 14.82
C LEU A 195 -27.48 -9.63 13.75
N GLU A 196 -28.22 -8.57 14.06
CA GLU A 196 -29.11 -7.88 13.11
C GLU A 196 -28.31 -7.18 12.00
N ASP A 197 -27.22 -6.47 12.34
CA ASP A 197 -26.33 -5.81 11.39
C ASP A 197 -25.69 -6.82 10.43
N GLU A 198 -25.14 -7.90 10.96
CA GLU A 198 -24.53 -8.97 10.17
C GLU A 198 -25.56 -9.69 9.25
N LEU A 199 -26.80 -9.80 9.71
CA LEU A 199 -27.87 -10.37 8.90
C LEU A 199 -28.25 -9.46 7.72
N GLU A 200 -28.24 -8.14 7.92
CA GLU A 200 -28.47 -7.19 6.83
C GLU A 200 -27.35 -7.28 5.78
N ILE A 201 -26.10 -7.36 6.22
CA ILE A 201 -24.93 -7.54 5.34
C ILE A 201 -25.11 -8.84 4.52
N ALA A 202 -25.41 -9.96 5.17
CA ALA A 202 -25.60 -11.25 4.52
C ALA A 202 -26.77 -11.23 3.50
N LYS A 203 -27.86 -10.53 3.81
CA LYS A 203 -29.00 -10.35 2.86
C LYS A 203 -28.58 -9.56 1.62
N VAL A 204 -27.75 -8.53 1.78
CA VAL A 204 -27.22 -7.73 0.66
C VAL A 204 -26.24 -8.55 -0.17
N GLU A 205 -25.34 -9.30 0.45
CA GLU A 205 -24.40 -10.21 -0.24
C GLU A 205 -25.14 -11.27 -1.04
N LYS A 206 -26.19 -11.90 -0.47
CA LYS A 206 -27.03 -12.85 -1.17
C LYS A 206 -27.75 -12.23 -2.38
N LYS A 207 -28.19 -10.96 -2.26
CA LYS A 207 -28.79 -10.21 -3.37
C LYS A 207 -27.78 -9.92 -4.48
N ILE A 208 -26.54 -9.58 -4.12
CA ILE A 208 -25.44 -9.38 -5.07
C ILE A 208 -25.10 -10.70 -5.75
N ASN A 209 -24.92 -11.76 -4.97
CA ASN A 209 -24.63 -13.10 -5.49
C ASN A 209 -25.75 -13.63 -6.40
N ARG A 210 -27.02 -13.33 -6.07
CA ARG A 210 -28.14 -13.65 -6.96
C ARG A 210 -28.08 -12.87 -8.26
N LYS A 211 -27.78 -11.56 -8.22
CA LYS A 211 -27.62 -10.76 -9.45
C LYS A 211 -26.43 -11.23 -10.30
N VAL A 212 -25.34 -11.63 -9.67
CA VAL A 212 -24.18 -12.23 -10.34
C VAL A 212 -24.57 -13.58 -10.96
N ARG A 213 -25.31 -14.44 -10.24
CA ARG A 213 -25.85 -15.71 -10.79
C ARG A 213 -26.84 -15.48 -11.93
N GLU A 214 -27.79 -14.54 -11.79
CA GLU A 214 -28.70 -14.17 -12.86
C GLU A 214 -27.98 -13.63 -14.11
N SER A 215 -26.84 -12.95 -13.92
CA SER A 215 -25.97 -12.53 -15.02
C SER A 215 -25.19 -13.71 -15.62
N ILE A 216 -24.74 -14.65 -14.78
CA ILE A 216 -24.09 -15.90 -15.19
C ILE A 216 -25.11 -16.83 -15.85
N ASP A 217 -26.33 -16.94 -15.31
CA ASP A 217 -27.44 -17.76 -15.89
C ASP A 217 -27.88 -17.21 -17.25
N LYS A 218 -27.88 -15.88 -17.45
CA LYS A 218 -28.06 -15.30 -18.79
C LYS A 218 -26.93 -15.69 -19.74
N GLY A 219 -25.71 -15.62 -19.28
CA GLY A 219 -24.53 -16.10 -20.03
C GLY A 219 -24.57 -17.62 -20.26
N GLN A 220 -24.98 -18.39 -19.24
CA GLN A 220 -25.14 -19.85 -19.37
C GLN A 220 -26.32 -20.23 -20.27
N LYS A 221 -27.43 -19.46 -20.26
CA LYS A 221 -28.55 -19.70 -21.16
C LYS A 221 -28.22 -19.36 -22.61
N GLU A 222 -27.40 -18.31 -22.81
CA GLU A 222 -26.83 -17.99 -24.12
C GLU A 222 -25.76 -19.03 -24.52
N TYR A 223 -25.00 -19.52 -23.58
CA TYR A 223 -24.08 -20.64 -23.72
C TYR A 223 -24.83 -21.94 -23.98
N TYR A 224 -25.94 -22.24 -23.23
CA TYR A 224 -26.74 -23.44 -23.40
C TYR A 224 -27.49 -23.43 -24.74
N LEU A 225 -27.97 -22.30 -25.22
CA LEU A 225 -28.50 -22.13 -26.56
C LEU A 225 -27.43 -22.29 -27.64
N ARG A 226 -26.22 -21.83 -27.39
CA ARG A 226 -25.06 -22.09 -28.25
C ARG A 226 -24.64 -23.57 -28.19
N GLU A 227 -24.68 -24.18 -27.01
CA GLU A 227 -24.45 -25.63 -26.84
C GLU A 227 -25.53 -26.48 -27.47
N GLN A 228 -26.82 -26.07 -27.43
CA GLN A 228 -27.85 -26.73 -28.19
C GLN A 228 -27.67 -26.58 -29.71
N ILE A 229 -27.27 -25.43 -30.18
CA ILE A 229 -26.90 -25.23 -31.58
C ILE A 229 -25.68 -26.10 -31.90
N LYS A 230 -24.73 -26.23 -30.99
CA LYS A 230 -23.51 -27.01 -31.10
C LYS A 230 -23.84 -28.53 -31.04
N ALA A 231 -24.70 -28.96 -30.13
CA ALA A 231 -25.17 -30.35 -30.06
C ALA A 231 -25.97 -30.75 -31.31
N ILE A 232 -26.74 -29.83 -31.90
CA ILE A 232 -27.43 -30.04 -33.20
C ILE A 232 -26.39 -30.07 -34.32
N GLN A 233 -25.32 -29.29 -34.24
CA GLN A 233 -24.18 -29.35 -35.17
C GLN A 233 -23.33 -30.62 -34.98
N GLU A 234 -23.16 -31.10 -33.72
CA GLU A 234 -22.51 -32.39 -33.41
C GLU A 234 -23.33 -33.61 -33.84
N GLU A 235 -24.68 -33.56 -33.84
CA GLU A 235 -25.57 -34.58 -34.40
C GLU A 235 -25.56 -34.58 -35.94
N LEU A 236 -25.16 -33.48 -36.58
CA LEU A 236 -25.01 -33.38 -38.03
C LEU A 236 -23.65 -33.83 -38.53
N GLY A 237 -22.70 -34.23 -37.63
CA GLY A 237 -21.48 -35.00 -37.86
C GLY A 237 -20.32 -34.29 -38.61
N ASP A 238 -19.10 -34.36 -38.07
CA ASP A 238 -17.79 -34.22 -38.72
C ASP A 238 -17.33 -32.85 -39.30
N GLU A 239 -18.14 -31.79 -39.31
CA GLU A 239 -17.69 -30.50 -39.85
C GLU A 239 -16.73 -29.71 -38.90
N ASP A 240 -16.73 -29.99 -37.58
CA ASP A 240 -16.04 -29.17 -36.60
C ASP A 240 -14.50 -29.51 -36.51
N ASP A 241 -14.14 -30.75 -36.67
CA ASP A 241 -12.71 -31.17 -36.61
C ASP A 241 -11.99 -30.88 -37.94
N ASP A 242 -12.67 -31.00 -39.07
CA ASP A 242 -12.15 -30.56 -40.38
C ASP A 242 -11.98 -29.03 -40.43
N ASP A 243 -12.89 -28.27 -39.80
CA ASP A 243 -12.76 -26.79 -39.69
C ASP A 243 -11.56 -26.42 -38.82
N LEU A 244 -11.27 -27.14 -37.70
CA LEU A 244 -10.07 -26.89 -36.91
C LEU A 244 -8.78 -27.22 -37.67
N LEU A 245 -8.75 -28.24 -38.46
CA LEU A 245 -7.61 -28.59 -39.33
C LEU A 245 -7.41 -27.51 -40.38
N LEU A 246 -8.45 -27.01 -40.99
CA LEU A 246 -8.40 -25.91 -41.95
C LEU A 246 -7.96 -24.59 -41.28
N LYS A 247 -8.40 -24.30 -40.08
CA LYS A 247 -7.96 -23.13 -39.28
C LYS A 247 -6.47 -23.26 -38.94
N ALA A 248 -6.01 -24.46 -38.51
CA ALA A 248 -4.59 -24.72 -38.24
C ALA A 248 -3.69 -24.51 -39.45
N ASP A 249 -4.17 -24.85 -40.64
CA ASP A 249 -3.42 -24.62 -41.89
C ASP A 249 -3.21 -23.15 -42.20
N LYS A 250 -4.21 -22.32 -41.91
CA LYS A 250 -4.17 -20.88 -42.18
C LYS A 250 -3.36 -20.09 -41.18
N LEU A 251 -2.99 -20.66 -40.02
CA LEU A 251 -2.22 -19.95 -39.01
C LEU A 251 -0.80 -19.65 -39.52
N PRO A 252 -0.29 -18.45 -39.37
CA PRO A 252 1.08 -18.07 -39.74
C PRO A 252 2.08 -18.45 -38.64
N ILE A 253 2.12 -19.74 -38.29
CA ILE A 253 3.03 -20.32 -37.27
C ILE A 253 4.05 -21.24 -37.94
N PRO A 254 5.18 -21.57 -37.28
CA PRO A 254 6.20 -22.48 -37.83
C PRO A 254 5.63 -23.84 -38.25
N GLU A 255 6.10 -24.37 -39.36
CA GLU A 255 5.59 -25.65 -39.94
C GLU A 255 5.67 -26.84 -38.99
N GLU A 256 6.68 -26.88 -38.13
CA GLU A 256 6.78 -27.92 -37.07
C GLU A 256 5.64 -27.81 -36.06
N SER A 257 5.32 -26.57 -35.65
CA SER A 257 4.21 -26.28 -34.73
C SER A 257 2.87 -26.62 -35.36
N LYS A 258 2.66 -26.30 -36.67
CA LYS A 258 1.47 -26.69 -37.43
C LYS A 258 1.28 -28.21 -37.45
N LYS A 259 2.34 -28.95 -37.76
CA LYS A 259 2.30 -30.43 -37.80
C LYS A 259 1.93 -30.99 -36.42
N LYS A 260 2.50 -30.42 -35.34
CA LYS A 260 2.19 -30.82 -33.96
C LYS A 260 0.72 -30.53 -33.63
N LEU A 261 0.27 -29.32 -33.92
CA LEU A 261 -1.10 -28.89 -33.66
C LEU A 261 -2.12 -29.75 -34.38
N LYS A 262 -1.93 -30.03 -35.70
CA LYS A 262 -2.78 -30.90 -36.46
C LYS A 262 -2.84 -32.32 -35.87
N LYS A 263 -1.69 -32.87 -35.48
CA LYS A 263 -1.62 -34.18 -34.83
C LYS A 263 -2.36 -34.22 -33.50
N ASP A 264 -2.28 -33.12 -32.72
CA ASP A 264 -3.02 -32.98 -31.46
C ASP A 264 -4.53 -32.88 -31.71
N ILE A 265 -4.98 -32.17 -32.76
CA ILE A 265 -6.38 -32.09 -33.21
C ILE A 265 -6.89 -33.45 -33.64
N GLU A 266 -6.17 -34.15 -34.53
CA GLU A 266 -6.54 -35.51 -34.97
C GLU A 266 -6.60 -36.52 -33.82
N ARG A 267 -5.75 -36.35 -32.80
CA ARG A 267 -5.79 -37.16 -31.59
C ARG A 267 -7.00 -36.84 -30.73
N ASN A 268 -7.33 -35.60 -30.60
CA ASN A 268 -8.52 -35.14 -29.83
C ASN A 268 -9.81 -35.63 -30.49
N ALA A 269 -9.91 -35.56 -31.81
CA ALA A 269 -11.03 -36.09 -32.59
C ALA A 269 -11.35 -37.58 -32.32
N LYS A 270 -10.33 -38.36 -31.93
CA LYS A 270 -10.48 -39.79 -31.57
C LYS A 270 -10.80 -40.01 -30.09
N MET A 271 -10.86 -38.96 -29.27
CA MET A 271 -11.19 -39.07 -27.85
C MET A 271 -12.71 -39.03 -27.63
N PRO A 272 -13.21 -39.73 -26.61
CA PRO A 272 -14.62 -39.60 -26.23
C PRO A 272 -14.87 -38.17 -25.75
N THR A 273 -15.95 -37.54 -26.21
CA THR A 273 -16.37 -36.16 -25.84
C THR A 273 -16.64 -36.01 -24.35
N SER A 274 -16.97 -37.08 -23.65
CA SER A 274 -17.14 -37.13 -22.19
C SER A 274 -15.80 -37.18 -21.39
N SER A 275 -14.66 -37.30 -22.07
CA SER A 275 -13.36 -37.33 -21.39
C SER A 275 -12.94 -35.96 -20.92
N PRO A 276 -12.45 -35.79 -19.67
CA PRO A 276 -11.83 -34.54 -19.23
C PRO A 276 -10.70 -34.05 -20.14
N ASP A 277 -9.92 -34.96 -20.69
CA ASP A 277 -8.81 -34.63 -21.59
C ASP A 277 -9.28 -34.06 -22.94
N TYR A 278 -10.47 -34.44 -23.40
CA TYR A 278 -11.11 -33.85 -24.58
C TYR A 278 -11.35 -32.34 -24.35
N ALA A 279 -12.01 -32.01 -23.24
CA ALA A 279 -12.33 -30.62 -22.90
C ALA A 279 -11.07 -29.75 -22.68
N ILE A 280 -10.02 -30.32 -22.04
CA ILE A 280 -8.75 -29.63 -21.82
C ILE A 280 -8.08 -29.33 -23.17
N SER A 281 -8.03 -30.30 -24.08
CA SER A 281 -7.45 -30.12 -25.40
C SER A 281 -8.26 -29.14 -26.26
N ARG A 282 -9.58 -29.15 -26.16
CA ARG A 282 -10.44 -28.19 -26.88
C ARG A 282 -10.21 -26.76 -26.42
N ASN A 283 -10.19 -26.52 -25.11
CA ASN A 283 -9.83 -25.22 -24.54
C ASN A 283 -8.44 -24.73 -24.97
N TYR A 284 -7.48 -25.63 -25.13
CA TYR A 284 -6.16 -25.32 -25.67
C TYR A 284 -6.24 -24.89 -27.13
N PHE A 285 -6.98 -25.60 -27.98
CA PHE A 285 -7.14 -25.23 -29.40
C PHE A 285 -7.84 -23.87 -29.53
N ASP A 286 -8.93 -23.67 -28.81
CA ASP A 286 -9.64 -22.37 -28.77
C ASP A 286 -8.69 -21.24 -28.37
N PHE A 287 -7.85 -21.45 -27.35
CA PHE A 287 -6.86 -20.48 -26.94
C PHE A 287 -5.81 -20.20 -28.04
N VAL A 288 -5.31 -21.23 -28.73
CA VAL A 288 -4.37 -21.08 -29.85
C VAL A 288 -4.99 -20.29 -31.00
N PHE A 289 -6.24 -20.56 -31.35
CA PHE A 289 -6.93 -19.87 -32.45
C PHE A 289 -7.36 -18.46 -32.10
N ASP A 290 -7.62 -18.14 -30.82
CA ASP A 290 -7.95 -16.81 -30.35
C ASP A 290 -6.74 -15.86 -30.32
N LEU A 291 -5.51 -16.37 -30.44
CA LEU A 291 -4.32 -15.53 -30.48
C LEU A 291 -4.25 -14.77 -31.81
N PRO A 292 -3.79 -13.50 -31.79
CA PRO A 292 -3.79 -12.63 -32.96
C PRO A 292 -2.62 -12.90 -33.91
N TRP A 293 -2.48 -14.14 -34.38
CA TRP A 293 -1.40 -14.53 -35.27
C TRP A 293 -1.38 -13.71 -36.55
N GLY A 294 -0.29 -12.94 -36.77
CA GLY A 294 -0.12 -12.12 -37.95
C GLY A 294 -1.00 -10.86 -38.01
N VAL A 295 -1.80 -10.58 -36.96
CA VAL A 295 -2.66 -9.39 -36.87
C VAL A 295 -1.88 -8.26 -36.19
N GLU A 296 -1.65 -7.16 -36.88
CA GLU A 296 -0.92 -5.99 -36.37
C GLU A 296 -1.76 -4.73 -36.50
N SER A 297 -1.61 -3.80 -35.57
CA SER A 297 -2.11 -2.43 -35.72
C SER A 297 -1.19 -1.67 -36.67
N GLU A 298 -1.76 -0.84 -37.54
CA GLU A 298 -0.97 0.08 -38.39
C GLU A 298 -0.42 1.21 -37.52
N ASP A 299 0.90 1.35 -37.50
CA ASP A 299 1.58 2.37 -36.72
C ASP A 299 1.35 3.75 -37.30
N ASN A 300 1.01 4.71 -36.47
CA ASN A 300 1.06 6.10 -36.81
C ASN A 300 2.48 6.64 -36.55
N ASN A 301 3.19 6.96 -37.60
CA ASN A 301 4.57 7.43 -37.55
C ASN A 301 4.68 8.97 -37.54
N ASP A 302 3.59 9.70 -37.36
CA ASP A 302 3.59 11.16 -37.30
C ASP A 302 4.04 11.65 -35.90
N ILE A 303 5.29 12.10 -35.81
CA ILE A 303 5.91 12.62 -34.60
C ILE A 303 5.22 13.90 -34.10
N GLU A 304 4.75 14.77 -35.01
CA GLU A 304 4.01 15.97 -34.61
C GLU A 304 2.65 15.62 -34.00
N ASN A 305 1.97 14.63 -34.54
CA ASN A 305 0.76 14.10 -33.94
C ASN A 305 1.05 13.47 -32.58
N ALA A 306 2.15 12.72 -32.41
CA ALA A 306 2.57 12.16 -31.13
C ALA A 306 2.85 13.27 -30.09
N ARG A 307 3.56 14.34 -30.48
CA ARG A 307 3.79 15.50 -29.62
C ARG A 307 2.46 16.12 -29.17
N LYS A 308 1.56 16.37 -30.11
CA LYS A 308 0.24 16.94 -29.82
C LYS A 308 -0.56 16.10 -28.83
N ILE A 309 -0.57 14.78 -28.99
CA ILE A 309 -1.27 13.85 -28.08
C ILE A 309 -0.65 13.88 -26.68
N LEU A 310 0.68 13.89 -26.58
CA LEU A 310 1.37 13.98 -25.30
C LEU A 310 1.09 15.31 -24.59
N ASP A 311 1.01 16.43 -25.32
CA ASP A 311 0.70 17.74 -24.78
C ASP A 311 -0.77 17.90 -24.37
N GLU A 312 -1.69 17.26 -25.11
CA GLU A 312 -3.11 17.20 -24.76
C GLU A 312 -3.36 16.41 -23.47
N ASP A 313 -2.65 15.29 -23.29
CA ASP A 313 -2.90 14.37 -22.18
C ASP A 313 -2.09 14.71 -20.92
N HIS A 314 -0.96 15.40 -21.06
CA HIS A 314 -0.03 15.65 -19.95
C HIS A 314 0.42 17.11 -19.92
N TYR A 315 0.25 17.73 -18.76
CA TYR A 315 0.80 19.06 -18.53
C TYR A 315 2.24 18.96 -18.00
N GLY A 316 3.14 19.79 -18.51
CA GLY A 316 4.56 19.75 -18.17
C GLY A 316 5.25 18.49 -18.69
N LEU A 317 6.24 17.98 -17.96
CA LEU A 317 7.01 16.78 -18.29
C LEU A 317 7.80 16.88 -19.60
N GLU A 318 8.25 18.09 -19.96
CA GLU A 318 8.86 18.38 -21.27
C GLU A 318 10.03 17.45 -21.60
N LYS A 319 10.98 17.26 -20.67
CA LYS A 319 12.14 16.35 -20.85
C LYS A 319 11.71 14.92 -21.16
N ILE A 320 10.65 14.46 -20.50
CA ILE A 320 10.13 13.09 -20.67
C ILE A 320 9.44 12.96 -22.03
N LYS A 321 8.64 13.94 -22.39
CA LYS A 321 7.99 13.99 -23.72
C LYS A 321 9.03 14.01 -24.83
N GLU A 322 10.06 14.85 -24.73
CA GLU A 322 11.17 14.89 -25.68
C GLU A 322 11.86 13.53 -25.81
N ARG A 323 12.17 12.88 -24.68
CA ARG A 323 12.81 11.57 -24.71
C ARG A 323 11.91 10.48 -25.32
N ILE A 324 10.61 10.53 -25.08
CA ILE A 324 9.64 9.65 -25.73
C ILE A 324 9.62 9.91 -27.25
N LEU A 325 9.61 11.18 -27.67
CA LEU A 325 9.63 11.51 -29.09
C LEU A 325 10.93 11.10 -29.77
N GLU A 326 12.08 11.22 -29.11
CA GLU A 326 13.36 10.71 -29.60
C GLU A 326 13.31 9.18 -29.78
N PHE A 327 12.78 8.46 -28.80
CA PHE A 327 12.58 7.02 -28.89
C PHE A 327 11.70 6.63 -30.09
N LEU A 328 10.58 7.33 -30.29
CA LEU A 328 9.67 7.10 -31.41
C LEU A 328 10.35 7.44 -32.76
N ALA A 329 11.17 8.49 -32.79
CA ALA A 329 11.90 8.89 -34.01
C ALA A 329 12.99 7.86 -34.38
N VAL A 330 13.77 7.38 -33.43
CA VAL A 330 14.77 6.33 -33.64
C VAL A 330 14.10 5.07 -34.19
N ARG A 331 12.99 4.68 -33.58
CA ARG A 331 12.20 3.52 -34.01
C ARG A 331 11.71 3.62 -35.46
N GLN A 332 11.39 4.81 -35.90
CA GLN A 332 10.96 5.07 -37.29
C GLN A 332 12.12 4.96 -38.30
N LEU A 333 13.34 5.28 -37.86
CA LEU A 333 14.53 5.32 -38.70
C LEU A 333 15.27 3.97 -38.82
N THR A 334 15.08 3.11 -37.82
CA THR A 334 15.80 1.83 -37.71
C THR A 334 14.91 0.64 -38.02
N ASP A 335 15.35 -0.21 -38.97
CA ASP A 335 14.75 -1.54 -39.19
C ASP A 335 15.17 -2.56 -38.08
N GLU A 336 16.29 -2.32 -37.40
CA GLU A 336 16.77 -3.15 -36.31
C GLU A 336 16.06 -2.80 -35.00
N LYS A 337 15.28 -3.75 -34.49
CA LYS A 337 14.43 -3.60 -33.29
C LYS A 337 15.18 -3.83 -31.96
N ARG A 338 16.44 -3.40 -31.88
CA ARG A 338 17.25 -3.48 -30.65
C ARG A 338 17.13 -2.18 -29.83
N GLU A 339 15.93 -1.88 -29.38
CA GLU A 339 15.70 -0.68 -28.58
C GLU A 339 15.85 -1.01 -27.08
N PRO A 340 16.42 -0.10 -26.28
CA PRO A 340 16.41 -0.26 -24.84
C PRO A 340 14.97 -0.20 -24.34
N ILE A 341 14.69 -0.92 -23.25
CA ILE A 341 13.36 -0.94 -22.64
C ILE A 341 13.21 0.33 -21.81
N ILE A 342 12.23 1.16 -22.14
CA ILE A 342 11.95 2.34 -21.33
C ILE A 342 11.42 1.93 -19.95
N CYS A 343 12.05 2.45 -18.89
CA CYS A 343 11.58 2.33 -17.52
C CYS A 343 11.27 3.71 -16.95
N LEU A 344 10.00 3.98 -16.67
CA LEU A 344 9.56 5.21 -16.04
C LEU A 344 9.65 5.06 -14.51
N VAL A 345 10.59 5.77 -13.90
CA VAL A 345 10.85 5.72 -12.45
C VAL A 345 10.38 7.01 -11.79
N GLY A 346 9.69 6.91 -10.67
CA GLY A 346 9.28 8.09 -9.91
C GLY A 346 8.20 7.80 -8.87
N PRO A 347 7.81 8.78 -8.07
CA PRO A 347 6.84 8.60 -7.01
C PRO A 347 5.45 8.21 -7.55
N PRO A 348 4.58 7.66 -6.69
CA PRO A 348 3.22 7.32 -7.09
C PRO A 348 2.41 8.58 -7.48
N GLY A 349 1.56 8.44 -8.50
CA GLY A 349 0.65 9.51 -8.91
C GLY A 349 1.22 10.58 -9.83
N VAL A 350 2.46 10.43 -10.34
CA VAL A 350 3.06 11.37 -11.30
C VAL A 350 2.68 11.10 -12.76
N GLY A 351 1.82 10.12 -13.03
CA GLY A 351 1.33 9.87 -14.38
C GLY A 351 2.06 8.80 -15.18
N LYS A 352 2.94 7.99 -14.57
CA LYS A 352 3.68 6.90 -15.26
C LYS A 352 2.78 6.03 -16.15
N THR A 353 1.70 5.50 -15.59
CA THR A 353 0.76 4.64 -16.32
C THR A 353 -0.03 5.40 -17.40
N SER A 354 -0.35 6.68 -17.18
CA SER A 354 -1.12 7.47 -18.17
C SER A 354 -0.28 7.83 -19.37
N ILE A 355 1.01 8.14 -19.20
CA ILE A 355 1.88 8.49 -20.31
C ILE A 355 2.08 7.30 -21.27
N VAL A 356 2.11 6.07 -20.75
CA VAL A 356 2.18 4.87 -21.58
C VAL A 356 0.91 4.67 -22.41
N LYS A 357 -0.26 5.02 -21.86
CA LYS A 357 -1.51 5.02 -22.64
C LYS A 357 -1.48 6.05 -23.75
N SER A 358 -0.90 7.22 -23.51
CA SER A 358 -0.76 8.27 -24.51
C SER A 358 0.22 7.87 -25.60
N ILE A 359 1.30 7.16 -25.27
CA ILE A 359 2.22 6.56 -26.26
C ILE A 359 1.46 5.56 -27.14
N ALA A 360 0.66 4.67 -26.55
CA ALA A 360 -0.14 3.72 -27.31
C ALA A 360 -1.15 4.42 -28.25
N ARG A 361 -1.80 5.49 -27.77
CA ARG A 361 -2.71 6.32 -28.57
C ARG A 361 -1.97 7.02 -29.72
N ALA A 362 -0.79 7.56 -29.44
CA ALA A 362 0.03 8.25 -30.43
C ALA A 362 0.46 7.33 -31.58
N LEU A 363 0.82 6.08 -31.24
CA LEU A 363 1.21 5.05 -32.20
C LEU A 363 0.01 4.34 -32.87
N ASN A 364 -1.22 4.62 -32.46
CA ASN A 364 -2.42 3.89 -32.88
C ASN A 364 -2.36 2.38 -32.53
N ARG A 365 -1.64 2.02 -31.44
CA ARG A 365 -1.50 0.64 -30.98
C ARG A 365 -2.46 0.33 -29.84
N LYS A 366 -2.80 -0.95 -29.71
CA LYS A 366 -3.54 -1.42 -28.52
C LYS A 366 -2.66 -1.31 -27.29
N TYR A 367 -3.29 -1.04 -26.13
CA TYR A 367 -2.64 -0.91 -24.83
C TYR A 367 -3.04 -2.06 -23.93
N VAL A 368 -2.08 -2.72 -23.32
CA VAL A 368 -2.29 -3.72 -22.27
C VAL A 368 -1.41 -3.42 -21.08
N ARG A 369 -1.87 -3.84 -19.88
CA ARG A 369 -1.15 -3.61 -18.63
C ARG A 369 -1.10 -4.90 -17.82
N MET A 370 0.07 -5.21 -17.31
CA MET A 370 0.30 -6.28 -16.35
C MET A 370 1.00 -5.69 -15.12
N SER A 371 0.40 -5.84 -13.94
CA SER A 371 1.10 -5.51 -12.69
C SER A 371 2.00 -6.67 -12.30
N LEU A 372 3.25 -6.34 -11.99
CA LEU A 372 4.26 -7.28 -11.52
C LEU A 372 4.31 -7.35 -9.98
N GLY A 373 3.67 -6.38 -9.30
CA GLY A 373 3.58 -6.38 -7.85
C GLY A 373 2.82 -7.60 -7.31
N GLY A 374 3.51 -8.41 -6.50
CA GLY A 374 2.96 -9.62 -5.91
C GLY A 374 3.16 -10.90 -6.71
N ILE A 375 3.75 -10.83 -7.90
CA ILE A 375 4.16 -12.02 -8.65
C ILE A 375 5.35 -12.69 -7.95
N ARG A 376 5.21 -13.97 -7.66
CA ARG A 376 6.21 -14.78 -6.97
C ARG A 376 6.59 -16.06 -7.73
N ASP A 377 5.74 -16.50 -8.66
CA ASP A 377 5.89 -17.73 -9.42
C ASP A 377 6.19 -17.40 -10.88
N GLU A 378 7.25 -18.00 -11.43
CA GLU A 378 7.61 -17.92 -12.85
C GLU A 378 6.44 -18.39 -13.74
N ALA A 379 5.64 -19.32 -13.27
CA ALA A 379 4.48 -19.84 -14.01
C ALA A 379 3.40 -18.77 -14.28
N GLU A 380 3.33 -17.69 -13.51
CA GLU A 380 2.45 -16.57 -13.84
C GLU A 380 2.89 -15.87 -15.14
N ILE A 381 4.18 -15.87 -15.46
CA ILE A 381 4.72 -15.21 -16.66
C ILE A 381 4.71 -16.18 -17.84
N ARG A 382 5.24 -17.40 -17.65
CA ARG A 382 5.43 -18.42 -18.67
C ARG A 382 4.31 -19.45 -18.79
N GLY A 383 3.29 -19.41 -17.91
CA GLY A 383 2.24 -20.42 -17.90
C GLY A 383 2.63 -21.76 -17.29
N HIS A 384 1.65 -22.59 -17.05
CA HIS A 384 1.80 -23.94 -16.55
C HIS A 384 1.83 -24.93 -17.73
N ARG A 385 2.51 -26.05 -17.58
CA ARG A 385 2.48 -27.10 -18.62
C ARG A 385 1.06 -27.59 -18.82
N LYS A 386 0.59 -27.64 -20.07
CA LYS A 386 -0.78 -28.01 -20.46
C LYS A 386 -1.26 -29.37 -19.96
N THR A 387 -0.34 -30.23 -19.53
CA THR A 387 -0.63 -31.59 -19.01
C THR A 387 -1.18 -31.60 -17.59
N TYR A 388 -1.12 -30.49 -16.86
CA TYR A 388 -1.63 -30.42 -15.50
C TYR A 388 -3.12 -30.00 -15.50
N VAL A 389 -3.89 -30.62 -14.62
CA VAL A 389 -5.29 -30.20 -14.39
C VAL A 389 -5.29 -28.79 -13.83
N GLY A 390 -6.01 -27.87 -14.48
CA GLY A 390 -6.04 -26.46 -14.10
C GLY A 390 -4.86 -25.64 -14.68
N ALA A 391 -4.10 -26.17 -15.62
CA ALA A 391 -3.07 -25.42 -16.32
C ALA A 391 -3.65 -24.18 -17.01
N MET A 392 -2.96 -23.05 -16.87
CA MET A 392 -3.31 -21.78 -17.50
C MET A 392 -2.14 -21.22 -18.29
N PRO A 393 -2.40 -20.49 -19.38
CA PRO A 393 -1.38 -19.76 -20.11
C PRO A 393 -0.78 -18.66 -19.24
N GLY A 394 0.46 -18.27 -19.54
CA GLY A 394 1.13 -17.17 -18.89
C GLY A 394 0.41 -15.83 -19.16
N ARG A 395 0.58 -14.90 -18.23
CA ARG A 395 -0.07 -13.58 -18.30
C ARG A 395 0.40 -12.74 -19.48
N ILE A 396 1.63 -12.99 -19.99
CA ILE A 396 2.13 -12.29 -21.20
C ILE A 396 1.26 -12.67 -22.40
N ILE A 397 1.16 -13.96 -22.74
CA ILE A 397 0.38 -14.43 -23.88
C ILE A 397 -1.12 -14.17 -23.70
N SER A 398 -1.63 -14.32 -22.48
CA SER A 398 -3.02 -14.00 -22.17
C SER A 398 -3.37 -12.53 -22.44
N ASN A 399 -2.47 -11.59 -22.12
CA ASN A 399 -2.66 -10.17 -22.40
C ASN A 399 -2.52 -9.85 -23.90
N ILE A 400 -1.66 -10.55 -24.63
CA ILE A 400 -1.59 -10.45 -26.11
C ILE A 400 -2.91 -10.88 -26.74
N ARG A 401 -3.53 -11.98 -26.28
CA ARG A 401 -4.87 -12.39 -26.69
C ARG A 401 -5.90 -11.28 -26.48
N ILE A 402 -5.89 -10.66 -25.27
CA ILE A 402 -6.81 -9.56 -24.93
C ILE A 402 -6.56 -8.34 -25.83
N ALA A 403 -5.31 -8.04 -26.18
CA ALA A 403 -4.97 -6.95 -27.09
C ALA A 403 -5.55 -7.15 -28.50
N GLY A 404 -5.63 -8.40 -28.96
CA GLY A 404 -6.10 -8.76 -30.31
C GLY A 404 -5.13 -8.34 -31.43
N THR A 405 -3.88 -7.99 -31.09
CA THR A 405 -2.80 -7.63 -32.03
C THR A 405 -1.45 -8.13 -31.52
N MET A 406 -0.52 -8.42 -32.43
CA MET A 406 0.83 -8.87 -32.09
C MET A 406 1.79 -7.73 -31.68
N ASN A 407 1.42 -6.48 -31.91
CA ASN A 407 2.27 -5.30 -31.70
C ASN A 407 1.68 -4.29 -30.71
N PRO A 408 1.09 -4.71 -29.58
CA PRO A 408 0.58 -3.76 -28.61
C PRO A 408 1.71 -2.99 -27.90
N VAL A 409 1.33 -1.90 -27.22
CA VAL A 409 2.15 -1.31 -26.17
C VAL A 409 1.82 -2.02 -24.87
N PHE A 410 2.81 -2.70 -24.31
CA PHE A 410 2.67 -3.55 -23.12
C PHE A 410 3.32 -2.89 -21.91
N LEU A 411 2.51 -2.47 -20.96
CA LEU A 411 2.98 -1.91 -19.70
C LEU A 411 3.21 -3.01 -18.66
N LEU A 412 4.44 -3.13 -18.21
CA LEU A 412 4.84 -3.93 -17.05
C LEU A 412 4.97 -3.00 -15.84
N ASP A 413 3.94 -2.95 -15.01
CA ASP A 413 3.81 -1.98 -13.93
C ASP A 413 4.37 -2.51 -12.61
N GLU A 414 5.07 -1.65 -11.85
CA GLU A 414 5.65 -1.96 -10.53
C GLU A 414 6.74 -3.06 -10.56
N ILE A 415 7.72 -2.94 -11.47
CA ILE A 415 8.81 -3.92 -11.62
C ILE A 415 9.74 -3.98 -10.39
N ASP A 416 9.80 -2.91 -9.61
CA ASP A 416 10.51 -2.80 -8.34
C ASP A 416 9.90 -3.65 -7.21
N LYS A 417 8.70 -4.20 -7.42
CA LYS A 417 8.01 -5.06 -6.44
C LYS A 417 8.06 -6.55 -6.78
N LEU A 418 8.91 -6.94 -7.72
CA LEU A 418 9.18 -8.35 -7.99
C LEU A 418 9.85 -8.99 -6.79
N ALA A 419 9.27 -10.06 -6.29
CA ALA A 419 9.84 -10.85 -5.20
C ALA A 419 10.42 -12.16 -5.75
N SER A 420 11.65 -12.47 -5.38
CA SER A 420 12.23 -13.80 -5.61
C SER A 420 11.93 -14.69 -4.39
N ASP A 421 11.21 -15.78 -4.59
CA ASP A 421 10.94 -16.80 -3.58
C ASP A 421 11.53 -18.14 -4.00
N PHE A 422 11.58 -19.11 -3.07
CA PHE A 422 12.05 -20.50 -3.30
C PHE A 422 11.30 -21.27 -4.42
N LYS A 423 10.24 -20.70 -4.99
CA LYS A 423 9.37 -21.35 -6.00
C LYS A 423 9.67 -20.99 -7.45
N GLY A 424 10.61 -20.11 -7.71
CA GLY A 424 10.97 -19.69 -9.07
C GLY A 424 11.57 -18.28 -9.09
N ASP A 425 12.14 -17.92 -10.22
CA ASP A 425 12.71 -16.59 -10.47
C ASP A 425 11.93 -15.87 -11.59
N PRO A 426 10.90 -15.07 -11.21
CA PRO A 426 10.16 -14.29 -12.19
C PRO A 426 11.03 -13.32 -12.99
N SER A 427 12.18 -12.88 -12.42
CA SER A 427 13.10 -11.98 -13.11
C SER A 427 13.76 -12.65 -14.31
N SER A 428 14.14 -13.92 -14.19
CA SER A 428 14.68 -14.70 -15.30
C SER A 428 13.66 -14.91 -16.42
N ALA A 429 12.38 -15.15 -16.07
CA ALA A 429 11.32 -15.25 -17.07
C ALA A 429 11.09 -13.94 -17.82
N LEU A 430 11.15 -12.79 -17.10
CA LEU A 430 11.02 -11.48 -17.70
C LEU A 430 12.22 -11.12 -18.58
N LEU A 431 13.44 -11.58 -18.24
CA LEU A 431 14.60 -11.38 -19.10
C LEU A 431 14.39 -11.97 -20.50
N GLU A 432 13.82 -13.19 -20.61
CA GLU A 432 13.50 -13.79 -21.91
C GLU A 432 12.44 -13.00 -22.68
N VAL A 433 11.43 -12.46 -21.99
CA VAL A 433 10.38 -11.63 -22.60
C VAL A 433 10.93 -10.30 -23.12
N LEU A 434 11.84 -9.70 -22.36
CA LEU A 434 12.36 -8.36 -22.59
C LEU A 434 13.63 -8.33 -23.46
N ASP A 435 14.33 -9.45 -23.58
CA ASP A 435 15.55 -9.53 -24.39
C ASP A 435 15.22 -9.60 -25.89
N PRO A 436 15.57 -8.59 -26.69
CA PRO A 436 15.31 -8.59 -28.14
C PRO A 436 15.95 -9.75 -28.92
N GLU A 437 17.00 -10.40 -28.35
CA GLU A 437 17.65 -11.54 -28.97
C GLU A 437 16.88 -12.86 -28.75
N GLN A 438 16.04 -12.92 -27.71
CA GLN A 438 15.32 -14.12 -27.31
C GLN A 438 13.80 -14.02 -27.51
N ASN A 439 13.23 -12.81 -27.45
CA ASN A 439 11.78 -12.59 -27.43
C ASN A 439 11.07 -12.88 -28.76
N ASN A 440 11.81 -12.99 -29.87
CA ASN A 440 11.28 -13.39 -31.18
C ASN A 440 10.78 -14.85 -31.22
N ALA A 441 11.16 -15.66 -30.24
CA ALA A 441 10.78 -17.09 -30.14
C ALA A 441 10.35 -17.44 -28.71
N PHE A 442 9.66 -16.51 -28.03
CA PHE A 442 9.18 -16.71 -26.65
C PHE A 442 8.30 -17.97 -26.55
N ARG A 443 8.56 -18.81 -25.55
CA ARG A 443 7.82 -20.05 -25.31
C ARG A 443 7.07 -19.99 -23.99
N ASP A 444 5.76 -19.87 -24.10
CA ASP A 444 4.87 -20.12 -22.98
C ASP A 444 4.70 -21.63 -22.79
N ASN A 445 4.74 -22.09 -21.53
CA ASN A 445 4.67 -23.52 -21.20
C ASN A 445 3.31 -24.15 -21.51
N TYR A 446 2.22 -23.33 -21.50
CA TYR A 446 0.89 -23.79 -21.89
C TYR A 446 0.75 -23.82 -23.42
N LEU A 447 1.17 -22.74 -24.08
CA LEU A 447 1.04 -22.60 -25.52
C LEU A 447 1.96 -23.60 -26.28
N GLU A 448 3.19 -23.79 -25.80
CA GLU A 448 4.24 -24.61 -26.41
C GLU A 448 4.62 -24.24 -27.86
N ILE A 449 3.92 -23.31 -28.49
CA ILE A 449 4.21 -22.75 -29.81
C ILE A 449 5.06 -21.50 -29.62
N PRO A 450 6.18 -21.32 -30.30
CA PRO A 450 6.96 -20.11 -30.26
C PRO A 450 6.10 -18.90 -30.68
N PHE A 451 6.10 -17.85 -29.89
CA PHE A 451 5.38 -16.62 -30.15
C PHE A 451 6.37 -15.45 -30.30
N ASP A 452 6.24 -14.70 -31.38
CA ASP A 452 7.12 -13.55 -31.66
C ASP A 452 6.64 -12.32 -30.89
N LEU A 453 7.39 -11.93 -29.87
CA LEU A 453 7.16 -10.72 -29.07
C LEU A 453 8.01 -9.52 -29.55
N SER A 454 8.84 -9.67 -30.62
CA SER A 454 9.77 -8.63 -31.09
C SER A 454 9.07 -7.34 -31.55
N LYS A 455 7.78 -7.43 -31.89
CA LYS A 455 6.96 -6.31 -32.34
C LYS A 455 6.24 -5.58 -31.19
N VAL A 456 6.25 -6.18 -29.99
CA VAL A 456 5.65 -5.58 -28.79
C VAL A 456 6.53 -4.46 -28.27
N ILE A 457 5.96 -3.34 -27.91
CA ILE A 457 6.68 -2.27 -27.21
C ILE A 457 6.48 -2.48 -25.72
N PHE A 458 7.53 -2.96 -25.05
CA PHE A 458 7.53 -3.10 -23.60
C PHE A 458 7.97 -1.81 -22.95
N ILE A 459 7.14 -1.31 -22.02
CA ILE A 459 7.46 -0.17 -21.16
C ILE A 459 7.27 -0.63 -19.72
N THR A 460 8.22 -0.31 -18.86
CA THR A 460 8.16 -0.68 -17.44
C THR A 460 7.96 0.53 -16.55
N THR A 461 7.44 0.33 -15.34
CA THR A 461 7.39 1.40 -14.33
C THR A 461 7.95 0.90 -13.01
N ALA A 462 8.59 1.80 -12.26
CA ALA A 462 9.06 1.56 -10.91
C ALA A 462 8.83 2.81 -10.03
N ASN A 463 8.78 2.59 -8.72
CA ASN A 463 8.81 3.70 -7.76
C ASN A 463 10.22 3.92 -7.21
N ASN A 464 10.97 2.84 -7.01
CA ASN A 464 12.35 2.88 -6.53
C ASN A 464 13.28 2.15 -7.52
N PRO A 465 14.24 2.85 -8.14
CA PRO A 465 15.18 2.22 -9.09
C PRO A 465 16.09 1.19 -8.43
N ASP A 466 16.48 1.40 -7.14
CA ASP A 466 17.40 0.50 -6.42
C ASP A 466 16.77 -0.87 -6.11
N ALA A 467 15.45 -0.96 -6.16
CA ALA A 467 14.73 -2.21 -5.93
C ALA A 467 14.52 -3.03 -7.22
N ILE A 468 14.92 -2.50 -8.37
CA ILE A 468 14.85 -3.25 -9.65
C ILE A 468 15.97 -4.30 -9.66
N PRO A 469 15.68 -5.56 -10.01
CA PRO A 469 16.72 -6.59 -10.15
C PRO A 469 17.82 -6.16 -11.14
N ALA A 470 19.08 -6.24 -10.73
CA ALA A 470 20.22 -5.74 -11.49
C ALA A 470 20.26 -6.24 -12.96
N PRO A 471 19.99 -7.53 -13.29
CA PRO A 471 20.00 -7.98 -14.68
C PRO A 471 18.93 -7.34 -15.56
N LEU A 472 17.80 -6.91 -14.98
CA LEU A 472 16.77 -6.17 -15.68
C LEU A 472 17.14 -4.69 -15.82
N TYR A 473 17.70 -4.10 -14.75
CA TYR A 473 18.14 -2.71 -14.71
C TYR A 473 19.14 -2.38 -15.83
N ASP A 474 20.13 -3.25 -16.05
CA ASP A 474 21.17 -3.09 -17.08
C ASP A 474 20.62 -3.04 -18.52
N ARG A 475 19.41 -3.53 -18.75
CA ARG A 475 18.74 -3.53 -20.07
C ARG A 475 17.73 -2.40 -20.25
N MET A 476 17.55 -1.60 -19.20
CA MET A 476 16.53 -0.56 -19.17
C MET A 476 17.14 0.83 -19.35
N GLU A 477 16.46 1.65 -20.11
CA GLU A 477 16.68 3.06 -20.12
C GLU A 477 15.79 3.72 -19.06
N ILE A 478 16.43 4.23 -18.01
CA ILE A 478 15.73 4.85 -16.89
C ILE A 478 15.37 6.29 -17.24
N ILE A 479 14.08 6.59 -17.19
CA ILE A 479 13.55 7.95 -17.33
C ILE A 479 12.93 8.36 -15.99
N GLU A 480 13.59 9.29 -15.30
CA GLU A 480 13.12 9.76 -14.01
C GLU A 480 11.98 10.76 -14.15
N MET A 481 10.89 10.49 -13.47
CA MET A 481 9.72 11.34 -13.34
C MET A 481 9.69 11.98 -11.96
N SER A 482 10.03 13.27 -11.87
CA SER A 482 9.93 14.04 -10.63
C SER A 482 8.47 14.31 -10.23
N GLY A 483 8.27 14.69 -8.97
CA GLY A 483 6.98 15.20 -8.51
C GLY A 483 6.58 16.50 -9.18
N TYR A 484 5.29 16.84 -9.08
CA TYR A 484 4.74 18.08 -9.61
C TYR A 484 4.86 19.24 -8.62
N THR A 485 5.10 20.44 -9.15
CA THR A 485 5.00 21.67 -8.37
C THR A 485 3.53 21.98 -8.05
N PRO A 486 3.22 22.80 -7.05
CA PRO A 486 1.85 23.23 -6.80
C PRO A 486 1.17 23.90 -7.99
N GLU A 487 1.92 24.70 -8.76
CA GLU A 487 1.45 25.34 -9.98
C GLU A 487 1.12 24.31 -11.05
N GLU A 488 1.99 23.30 -11.24
CA GLU A 488 1.74 22.18 -12.15
C GLU A 488 0.51 21.38 -11.71
N LYS A 489 0.36 21.11 -10.40
CA LYS A 489 -0.83 20.41 -9.84
C LYS A 489 -2.12 21.21 -10.09
N LEU A 490 -2.07 22.54 -9.93
CA LEU A 490 -3.21 23.43 -10.24
C LEU A 490 -3.61 23.28 -11.71
N GLN A 491 -2.64 23.35 -12.64
CA GLN A 491 -2.91 23.21 -14.07
C GLN A 491 -3.43 21.82 -14.43
N ILE A 492 -2.84 20.77 -13.86
CA ILE A 492 -3.29 19.39 -14.05
C ILE A 492 -4.73 19.21 -13.53
N ALA A 493 -5.04 19.80 -12.37
CA ALA A 493 -6.39 19.74 -11.81
C ALA A 493 -7.41 20.38 -12.76
N LYS A 494 -7.11 21.58 -13.28
CA LYS A 494 -7.99 22.33 -14.19
C LYS A 494 -8.18 21.64 -15.53
N LYS A 495 -7.08 21.20 -16.17
CA LYS A 495 -7.11 20.66 -17.53
C LYS A 495 -7.58 19.21 -17.60
N HIS A 496 -7.27 18.40 -16.59
CA HIS A 496 -7.46 16.95 -16.66
C HIS A 496 -8.33 16.37 -15.56
N LEU A 497 -8.06 16.70 -14.26
CA LEU A 497 -8.72 15.98 -13.16
C LEU A 497 -10.18 16.39 -13.02
N ILE A 498 -10.49 17.69 -13.02
CA ILE A 498 -11.85 18.19 -12.78
C ILE A 498 -12.79 17.68 -13.88
N GLY A 499 -12.45 17.84 -15.15
CA GLY A 499 -13.29 17.37 -16.26
C GLY A 499 -13.49 15.85 -16.24
N LYS A 500 -12.44 15.08 -15.92
CA LYS A 500 -12.52 13.62 -15.75
C LYS A 500 -13.47 13.24 -14.61
N GLN A 501 -13.35 13.90 -13.47
CA GLN A 501 -14.15 13.59 -12.29
C GLN A 501 -15.60 14.07 -12.43
N LEU A 502 -15.87 15.18 -13.09
CA LEU A 502 -17.23 15.63 -13.41
C LEU A 502 -17.97 14.57 -14.24
N LYS A 503 -17.33 14.05 -15.29
CA LYS A 503 -17.89 12.96 -16.12
C LYS A 503 -18.14 11.69 -15.30
N ALA A 504 -17.18 11.31 -14.44
CA ALA A 504 -17.29 10.11 -13.61
C ALA A 504 -18.43 10.17 -12.58
N HIS A 505 -18.75 11.38 -12.09
CA HIS A 505 -19.81 11.59 -11.10
C HIS A 505 -21.13 12.07 -11.71
N GLY A 506 -21.23 12.23 -13.04
CA GLY A 506 -22.43 12.67 -13.72
C GLY A 506 -22.84 14.11 -13.39
N ILE A 507 -21.89 14.96 -13.03
CA ILE A 507 -22.12 16.39 -12.74
C ILE A 507 -21.70 17.22 -13.96
N SER A 508 -22.58 18.13 -14.41
CA SER A 508 -22.26 19.04 -15.50
C SER A 508 -21.43 20.24 -15.00
N GLU A 509 -20.63 20.84 -15.88
CA GLU A 509 -19.81 22.04 -15.59
C GLU A 509 -20.66 23.27 -15.20
N ASP A 510 -21.93 23.29 -15.63
CA ASP A 510 -22.88 24.35 -15.22
C ASP A 510 -23.28 24.25 -13.75
N ARG A 511 -23.16 23.10 -13.14
CA ARG A 511 -23.56 22.83 -11.74
C ARG A 511 -22.41 22.98 -10.75
N LEU A 512 -21.17 22.75 -11.15
CA LEU A 512 -20.00 22.82 -10.28
C LEU A 512 -18.81 23.45 -11.00
N SER A 513 -18.13 24.35 -10.31
CA SER A 513 -16.84 24.86 -10.73
C SER A 513 -15.92 25.07 -9.52
N PHE A 514 -14.63 25.12 -9.76
CA PHE A 514 -13.59 25.38 -8.79
C PHE A 514 -12.86 26.66 -9.15
N THR A 515 -12.56 27.48 -8.16
CA THR A 515 -11.68 28.63 -8.32
C THR A 515 -10.22 28.19 -8.14
N ASP A 516 -9.27 28.95 -8.66
CA ASP A 516 -7.85 28.63 -8.55
C ASP A 516 -7.41 28.58 -7.08
N ASP A 517 -7.79 29.55 -6.27
CA ASP A 517 -7.53 29.59 -4.84
C ASP A 517 -8.20 28.45 -4.06
N GLY A 518 -9.36 27.97 -4.53
CA GLY A 518 -10.02 26.77 -3.97
C GLY A 518 -9.22 25.51 -4.23
N ILE A 519 -8.70 25.34 -5.46
CA ILE A 519 -7.85 24.19 -5.82
C ILE A 519 -6.51 24.27 -5.06
N GLU A 520 -5.89 25.44 -4.98
CA GLU A 520 -4.67 25.68 -4.22
C GLU A 520 -4.86 25.31 -2.75
N LYS A 521 -5.99 25.72 -2.15
CA LYS A 521 -6.31 25.34 -0.77
C LYS A 521 -6.42 23.81 -0.60
N ILE A 522 -6.97 23.09 -1.58
CA ILE A 522 -7.01 21.64 -1.55
C ILE A 522 -5.58 21.08 -1.63
N ILE A 523 -4.75 21.59 -2.53
CA ILE A 523 -3.36 21.16 -2.70
C ILE A 523 -2.56 21.32 -1.42
N TYR A 524 -2.64 22.48 -0.78
CA TYR A 524 -1.80 22.80 0.39
C TYR A 524 -2.31 22.21 1.69
N SER A 525 -3.64 22.25 1.92
CA SER A 525 -4.20 21.92 3.24
C SER A 525 -4.81 20.53 3.34
N TYR A 526 -5.07 19.86 2.21
CA TYR A 526 -5.73 18.53 2.21
C TYR A 526 -4.91 17.43 1.53
N THR A 527 -3.82 17.79 0.82
CA THR A 527 -2.94 16.81 0.17
C THR A 527 -1.48 17.03 0.55
N ARG A 528 -0.73 15.93 0.71
CA ARG A 528 0.71 15.95 0.94
C ARG A 528 1.32 14.79 0.14
N GLU A 529 1.61 15.05 -1.14
CA GLU A 529 2.08 14.05 -2.09
C GLU A 529 2.92 14.68 -3.20
N SER A 530 3.81 13.91 -3.81
CA SER A 530 4.59 14.34 -4.99
C SER A 530 3.75 14.35 -6.26
N GLY A 531 2.81 13.43 -6.39
CA GLY A 531 1.91 13.31 -7.55
C GLY A 531 0.60 14.07 -7.38
N VAL A 532 -0.45 13.58 -8.06
CA VAL A 532 -1.80 14.16 -8.06
C VAL A 532 -2.91 13.17 -7.70
N ARG A 533 -2.54 11.97 -7.19
CA ARG A 533 -3.53 10.93 -6.86
C ARG A 533 -4.40 11.29 -5.66
N GLY A 534 -3.81 11.88 -4.63
CA GLY A 534 -4.53 12.40 -3.47
C GLY A 534 -5.40 13.59 -3.85
N LEU A 535 -4.87 14.51 -4.68
CA LEU A 535 -5.60 15.65 -5.21
C LEU A 535 -6.84 15.19 -5.99
N GLU A 536 -6.70 14.21 -6.88
CA GLU A 536 -7.82 13.60 -7.60
C GLU A 536 -8.87 13.03 -6.65
N LYS A 537 -8.43 12.35 -5.58
CA LYS A 537 -9.31 11.78 -4.55
C LYS A 537 -10.06 12.87 -3.77
N GLU A 538 -9.39 13.96 -3.40
CA GLU A 538 -10.06 15.05 -2.66
C GLU A 538 -11.01 15.84 -3.56
N ILE A 539 -10.69 16.06 -4.84
CA ILE A 539 -11.61 16.61 -5.83
C ILE A 539 -12.86 15.71 -5.96
N ALA A 540 -12.67 14.39 -6.05
CA ALA A 540 -13.78 13.44 -6.08
C ALA A 540 -14.61 13.46 -4.79
N ASN A 541 -13.99 13.68 -3.61
CA ASN A 541 -14.69 13.84 -2.34
C ASN A 541 -15.61 15.07 -2.35
N VAL A 542 -15.12 16.21 -2.87
CA VAL A 542 -15.95 17.42 -3.06
C VAL A 542 -17.13 17.10 -3.97
N MET A 543 -16.88 16.45 -5.11
CA MET A 543 -17.92 16.13 -6.10
C MET A 543 -19.00 15.21 -5.53
N ARG A 544 -18.63 14.21 -4.71
CA ARG A 544 -19.62 13.33 -4.04
C ARG A 544 -20.54 14.12 -3.12
N LYS A 545 -20.00 15.05 -2.33
CA LYS A 545 -20.82 15.89 -1.44
C LYS A 545 -21.71 16.87 -2.21
N VAL A 546 -21.19 17.41 -3.31
CA VAL A 546 -21.99 18.23 -4.23
C VAL A 546 -23.11 17.41 -4.87
N ALA A 547 -22.82 16.17 -5.29
CA ALA A 547 -23.84 15.27 -5.84
C ALA A 547 -24.99 15.03 -4.84
N VAL A 548 -24.68 14.85 -3.54
CA VAL A 548 -25.71 14.72 -2.49
C VAL A 548 -26.55 15.98 -2.44
N LYS A 549 -25.95 17.18 -2.38
CA LYS A 549 -26.68 18.47 -2.33
C LYS A 549 -27.58 18.69 -3.57
N ILE A 550 -27.14 18.22 -4.73
CA ILE A 550 -27.95 18.30 -5.97
C ILE A 550 -29.15 17.34 -5.91
N VAL A 551 -28.94 16.10 -5.45
CA VAL A 551 -29.99 15.07 -5.40
C VAL A 551 -31.00 15.37 -4.29
N SER A 552 -30.54 15.92 -3.13
CA SER A 552 -31.44 16.37 -2.03
C SER A 552 -32.25 17.61 -2.37
N GLY A 553 -31.95 18.31 -3.48
CA GLY A 553 -32.60 19.56 -3.86
C GLY A 553 -32.14 20.79 -3.09
N GLU A 554 -31.11 20.67 -2.26
CA GLU A 554 -30.49 21.78 -1.50
C GLU A 554 -29.73 22.75 -2.39
N ALA A 555 -29.25 22.30 -3.55
CA ALA A 555 -28.50 23.11 -4.50
C ALA A 555 -29.31 23.29 -5.80
N GLN A 556 -30.00 24.44 -5.94
CA GLN A 556 -30.68 24.83 -7.19
C GLN A 556 -29.72 25.60 -8.13
N ASP A 557 -28.75 26.34 -7.57
CA ASP A 557 -27.79 27.13 -8.32
C ASP A 557 -26.43 26.42 -8.48
N LYS A 558 -25.58 27.04 -9.32
CA LYS A 558 -24.20 26.57 -9.54
C LYS A 558 -23.37 26.70 -8.26
N ILE A 559 -22.80 25.61 -7.82
CA ILE A 559 -21.87 25.59 -6.68
C ILE A 559 -20.47 25.99 -7.18
N VAL A 560 -19.87 26.99 -6.55
CA VAL A 560 -18.49 27.40 -6.78
C VAL A 560 -17.66 27.05 -5.56
N VAL A 561 -16.65 26.21 -5.73
CA VAL A 561 -15.72 25.81 -4.66
C VAL A 561 -14.60 26.83 -4.59
N THR A 562 -14.51 27.53 -3.46
CA THR A 562 -13.54 28.61 -3.18
C THR A 562 -12.67 28.24 -1.99
N LYS A 563 -11.62 29.02 -1.73
CA LYS A 563 -10.77 28.88 -0.53
C LYS A 563 -11.58 28.85 0.78
N ASP A 564 -12.64 29.66 0.86
CA ASP A 564 -13.40 29.85 2.09
C ASP A 564 -14.36 28.68 2.38
N ASN A 565 -14.94 28.08 1.33
CA ASN A 565 -15.96 27.03 1.47
C ASN A 565 -15.44 25.60 1.31
N VAL A 566 -14.17 25.40 0.96
CA VAL A 566 -13.56 24.05 0.86
C VAL A 566 -13.76 23.24 2.14
N LYS A 567 -13.72 23.90 3.31
CA LYS A 567 -13.93 23.27 4.62
C LYS A 567 -15.31 22.61 4.77
N GLU A 568 -16.34 23.13 4.12
CA GLU A 568 -17.68 22.53 4.14
C GLU A 568 -17.71 21.16 3.45
N PHE A 569 -16.84 20.99 2.44
CA PHE A 569 -16.76 19.77 1.67
C PHE A 569 -15.73 18.77 2.20
N LEU A 570 -14.59 19.24 2.69
CA LEU A 570 -13.48 18.36 3.09
C LEU A 570 -13.27 18.27 4.61
N GLY A 571 -13.97 19.12 5.39
CA GLY A 571 -13.84 19.16 6.84
C GLY A 571 -12.60 19.93 7.31
N VAL A 572 -12.08 19.56 8.47
CA VAL A 572 -10.90 20.21 9.07
C VAL A 572 -9.67 20.01 8.19
N GLU A 573 -8.85 21.06 8.09
CA GLU A 573 -7.60 21.01 7.35
C GLU A 573 -6.67 19.92 7.93
N LYS A 574 -6.14 19.08 7.03
CA LYS A 574 -5.27 17.95 7.42
C LYS A 574 -3.84 18.39 7.66
N TYR A 575 -3.42 19.40 6.94
CA TYR A 575 -2.04 19.92 6.96
C TYR A 575 -2.09 21.41 7.19
N LEU A 576 -1.31 21.87 8.16
CA LEU A 576 -1.03 23.28 8.36
C LEU A 576 0.14 23.68 7.47
N GLU A 577 0.12 24.89 6.96
CA GLU A 577 1.26 25.44 6.24
C GLU A 577 2.42 25.61 7.24
N ASN A 578 3.56 24.97 6.95
CA ASN A 578 4.77 25.22 7.71
C ASN A 578 5.28 26.61 7.31
N GLU A 579 5.05 27.59 8.14
CA GLU A 579 5.54 28.94 7.97
C GLU A 579 6.99 29.02 8.51
N LYS A 580 7.79 29.93 7.91
CA LYS A 580 9.09 30.25 8.45
C LYS A 580 8.95 30.83 9.88
N PRO A 581 9.98 30.71 10.74
CA PRO A 581 10.00 31.40 12.02
C PRO A 581 9.74 32.90 11.87
N GLU A 582 8.91 33.49 12.75
CA GLU A 582 8.57 34.92 12.68
C GLU A 582 9.81 35.80 12.96
N HIS A 583 10.71 35.35 13.81
CA HIS A 583 11.90 36.08 14.23
C HIS A 583 13.16 35.25 14.08
N SER A 584 14.29 35.94 14.07
CA SER A 584 15.60 35.28 14.18
C SER A 584 15.77 34.71 15.58
N GLU A 585 16.22 33.47 15.69
CA GLU A 585 16.37 32.76 16.96
C GLU A 585 17.77 32.24 17.13
N VAL A 586 18.24 32.22 18.41
CA VAL A 586 19.52 31.62 18.77
C VAL A 586 19.37 30.11 18.89
N GLY A 587 20.23 29.36 18.22
CA GLY A 587 20.23 27.90 18.25
C GLY A 587 19.16 27.25 17.36
N ALA A 588 18.42 28.02 16.56
CA ALA A 588 17.46 27.46 15.63
C ALA A 588 17.82 27.81 14.18
N ALA A 589 17.93 26.83 13.30
CA ALA A 589 18.25 27.01 11.89
C ALA A 589 17.27 26.27 10.98
N THR A 590 16.96 26.89 9.84
CA THR A 590 16.04 26.33 8.86
C THR A 590 16.81 25.59 7.77
N GLY A 591 16.64 24.29 7.72
CA GLY A 591 17.12 23.42 6.66
C GLY A 591 16.03 23.05 5.66
N LEU A 592 16.42 22.35 4.61
CA LEU A 592 15.53 21.85 3.56
C LEU A 592 15.71 20.33 3.45
N ALA A 593 14.61 19.62 3.58
CA ALA A 593 14.55 18.19 3.42
C ALA A 593 13.78 17.81 2.12
N TRP A 594 14.13 16.65 1.59
CA TRP A 594 13.38 16.00 0.52
C TRP A 594 12.78 14.70 1.06
N THR A 595 11.53 14.47 0.78
CA THR A 595 10.77 13.28 1.19
C THR A 595 10.05 12.68 0.00
N ALA A 596 9.56 11.46 0.14
CA ALA A 596 8.75 10.81 -0.89
C ALA A 596 7.47 11.60 -1.28
N VAL A 597 7.08 12.59 -0.47
CA VAL A 597 5.90 13.44 -0.69
C VAL A 597 6.25 14.84 -1.18
N GLY A 598 7.53 15.15 -1.35
CA GLY A 598 8.04 16.43 -1.84
C GLY A 598 9.06 17.08 -0.91
N GLY A 599 9.36 18.36 -1.16
CA GLY A 599 10.24 19.15 -0.31
C GLY A 599 9.54 19.70 0.93
N GLU A 600 10.27 19.78 2.04
CA GLU A 600 9.80 20.31 3.33
C GLU A 600 10.86 21.20 3.95
N ILE A 601 10.43 22.16 4.78
CA ILE A 601 11.36 22.87 5.66
C ILE A 601 11.63 22.02 6.89
N LEU A 602 12.83 22.03 7.34
CA LEU A 602 13.31 21.28 8.50
C LEU A 602 13.93 22.25 9.50
N THR A 603 13.24 22.49 10.61
CA THR A 603 13.82 23.29 11.71
C THR A 603 14.74 22.40 12.52
N ILE A 604 15.94 22.88 12.80
CA ILE A 604 16.92 22.24 13.68
C ILE A 604 17.14 23.14 14.87
N GLU A 605 16.85 22.62 16.04
CA GLU A 605 16.97 23.33 17.32
C GLU A 605 18.17 22.78 18.10
N VAL A 606 18.97 23.70 18.65
CA VAL A 606 20.12 23.35 19.46
C VAL A 606 20.03 24.10 20.78
N SER A 607 20.16 23.33 21.85
CA SER A 607 20.24 23.87 23.21
C SER A 607 21.56 23.44 23.86
N ILE A 608 22.20 24.37 24.56
CA ILE A 608 23.44 24.11 25.27
C ILE A 608 23.16 24.20 26.77
N VAL A 609 23.37 23.10 27.46
CA VAL A 609 23.11 22.95 28.89
C VAL A 609 24.38 22.59 29.64
N SER A 610 24.44 22.86 30.94
CA SER A 610 25.57 22.43 31.77
C SER A 610 25.64 20.90 31.79
N GLY A 611 26.82 20.34 31.52
CA GLY A 611 26.94 18.90 31.38
C GLY A 611 28.41 18.42 31.43
N LYS A 612 28.71 17.36 30.69
CA LYS A 612 30.04 16.71 30.65
C LYS A 612 30.63 16.63 29.24
N GLY A 613 30.11 17.40 28.29
CA GLY A 613 30.50 17.37 26.89
C GLY A 613 29.76 16.26 26.08
N GLU A 614 28.59 15.85 26.53
CA GLU A 614 27.82 14.86 25.79
C GLU A 614 27.03 15.49 24.62
N ILE A 615 26.87 14.72 23.53
CA ILE A 615 26.09 15.11 22.38
C ILE A 615 24.79 14.33 22.44
N LEU A 616 23.69 15.03 22.72
CA LEU A 616 22.34 14.48 22.77
C LEU A 616 21.64 14.74 21.45
N LEU A 617 21.14 13.68 20.81
CA LEU A 617 20.45 13.74 19.52
C LEU A 617 19.03 13.20 19.68
N THR A 618 18.04 14.02 19.38
CA THR A 618 16.62 13.65 19.48
C THR A 618 15.85 14.04 18.22
N GLY A 619 14.69 13.42 17.95
CA GLY A 619 13.85 13.68 16.77
C GLY A 619 13.83 12.54 15.75
N HIS A 620 14.10 11.30 16.17
CA HIS A 620 14.05 10.09 15.34
C HIS A 620 14.97 10.16 14.13
N LEU A 621 16.26 10.50 14.41
CA LEU A 621 17.30 10.64 13.40
C LEU A 621 17.88 9.29 13.00
N GLY A 622 18.05 9.07 11.70
CA GLY A 622 18.79 7.94 11.15
C GLY A 622 20.30 8.06 11.37
N ASP A 623 21.04 7.02 11.04
CA ASP A 623 22.47 6.95 11.40
C ASP A 623 23.31 7.93 10.58
N VAL A 624 22.97 8.16 9.29
CA VAL A 624 23.66 9.14 8.45
C VAL A 624 23.51 10.56 9.00
N MET A 625 22.32 10.91 9.47
CA MET A 625 22.08 12.24 10.05
C MET A 625 22.78 12.43 11.40
N LYS A 626 22.88 11.37 12.22
CA LYS A 626 23.67 11.37 13.47
C LYS A 626 25.16 11.56 13.20
N GLU A 627 25.68 10.91 12.16
CA GLU A 627 27.06 11.06 11.72
C GLU A 627 27.33 12.50 11.22
N SER A 628 26.42 13.05 10.43
CA SER A 628 26.48 14.44 9.96
C SER A 628 26.49 15.44 11.12
N ALA A 629 25.68 15.20 12.16
CA ALA A 629 25.69 16.04 13.36
C ALA A 629 27.02 15.99 14.10
N ARG A 630 27.64 14.83 14.26
CA ARG A 630 28.94 14.67 14.86
C ARG A 630 30.03 15.36 14.04
N THR A 631 29.98 15.23 12.71
CA THR A 631 30.92 15.91 11.79
C THR A 631 30.81 17.42 11.92
N ALA A 632 29.59 17.98 11.99
CA ALA A 632 29.36 19.40 12.17
C ALA A 632 29.98 19.93 13.50
N ILE A 633 29.73 19.23 14.61
CA ILE A 633 30.29 19.59 15.91
C ILE A 633 31.83 19.49 15.91
N SER A 634 32.37 18.42 15.32
CA SER A 634 33.84 18.24 15.22
C SER A 634 34.51 19.36 14.42
N TYR A 635 33.87 19.83 13.34
CA TYR A 635 34.37 20.96 12.56
C TYR A 635 34.40 22.25 13.41
N ILE A 636 33.28 22.55 14.11
CA ILE A 636 33.21 23.76 14.94
C ILE A 636 34.23 23.70 16.09
N HIS A 637 34.40 22.54 16.71
CA HIS A 637 35.37 22.34 17.78
C HIS A 637 36.82 22.53 17.28
N ALA A 638 37.14 21.99 16.09
CA ALA A 638 38.47 22.14 15.48
C ALA A 638 38.83 23.60 15.11
N HIS A 639 37.82 24.45 14.90
CA HIS A 639 37.95 25.86 14.53
C HIS A 639 37.44 26.80 15.63
N ALA A 640 37.36 26.31 16.87
CA ALA A 640 36.81 27.08 18.00
C ALA A 640 37.55 28.40 18.23
N ASP A 641 38.88 28.40 18.10
CA ASP A 641 39.70 29.60 18.25
C ASP A 641 39.42 30.66 17.17
N ASP A 642 39.10 30.25 15.94
CA ASP A 642 38.77 31.14 14.83
C ASP A 642 37.44 31.89 15.06
N TYR A 643 36.62 31.39 15.95
CA TYR A 643 35.28 31.89 16.25
C TYR A 643 35.07 32.40 17.67
N ASP A 644 36.17 32.54 18.44
CA ASP A 644 36.15 32.96 19.84
C ASP A 644 35.29 32.08 20.76
N ILE A 645 35.16 30.77 20.45
CA ILE A 645 34.41 29.81 21.23
C ILE A 645 35.33 29.16 22.28
N PRO A 646 35.03 29.31 23.57
CA PRO A 646 35.92 28.79 24.62
C PRO A 646 35.84 27.28 24.71
N GLU A 647 36.96 26.62 24.98
CA GLU A 647 37.07 25.15 25.11
C GLU A 647 36.08 24.53 26.12
N CYS A 648 35.75 25.28 27.19
CA CYS A 648 34.75 24.86 28.18
C CYS A 648 33.34 24.66 27.59
N ALA A 649 33.06 25.28 26.44
CA ALA A 649 31.78 25.08 25.73
C ALA A 649 31.62 23.65 25.17
N PHE A 650 32.72 22.89 25.04
CA PHE A 650 32.72 21.51 24.57
C PHE A 650 32.98 20.48 25.67
N LYS A 651 33.56 20.91 26.82
CA LYS A 651 33.91 19.99 27.91
C LYS A 651 32.93 20.02 29.07
N ASP A 652 32.42 21.22 29.40
CA ASP A 652 31.60 21.44 30.58
C ASP A 652 30.09 21.64 30.23
N LYS A 653 29.75 21.51 28.96
CA LYS A 653 28.37 21.66 28.49
C LYS A 653 27.99 20.55 27.53
N ASP A 654 26.77 20.08 27.66
CA ASP A 654 26.15 19.14 26.71
C ASP A 654 25.48 19.90 25.58
N ILE A 655 25.63 19.39 24.36
CA ILE A 655 25.00 19.93 23.15
C ILE A 655 23.84 19.06 22.81
N HIS A 656 22.63 19.58 22.99
CA HIS A 656 21.41 18.88 22.64
C HIS A 656 20.87 19.39 21.30
N ILE A 657 20.87 18.53 20.28
CA ILE A 657 20.30 18.79 18.96
C ILE A 657 18.96 18.08 18.87
N HIS A 658 17.93 18.86 18.61
CA HIS A 658 16.56 18.36 18.41
C HIS A 658 16.08 18.69 17.01
N VAL A 659 15.47 17.70 16.34
CA VAL A 659 14.77 17.91 15.08
C VAL A 659 13.31 17.60 15.33
N PRO A 660 12.40 18.60 15.37
CA PRO A 660 10.98 18.41 15.62
C PRO A 660 10.30 17.43 14.67
N GLU A 661 9.07 17.03 14.99
CA GLU A 661 8.29 16.02 14.26
C GLU A 661 8.89 14.60 14.33
N GLY A 662 9.18 14.12 15.54
CA GLY A 662 9.78 12.80 15.81
C GLY A 662 8.97 11.59 15.33
N ALA A 663 7.73 11.77 14.89
CA ALA A 663 6.92 10.71 14.30
C ALA A 663 7.39 10.29 12.89
N ILE A 664 8.15 11.16 12.19
CA ILE A 664 8.65 10.90 10.85
C ILE A 664 10.17 10.62 10.95
N PRO A 665 10.64 9.43 10.55
CA PRO A 665 12.06 9.14 10.48
C PRO A 665 12.77 10.11 9.52
N LYS A 666 13.90 10.68 9.97
CA LYS A 666 14.71 11.61 9.19
C LYS A 666 16.11 11.06 9.04
N ASP A 667 16.55 10.89 7.80
CA ASP A 667 17.91 10.44 7.50
C ASP A 667 18.46 11.14 6.26
N GLY A 668 19.76 11.39 6.25
CA GLY A 668 20.45 11.98 5.13
C GLY A 668 21.53 12.99 5.53
N PRO A 669 22.58 13.15 4.72
CA PRO A 669 23.72 14.03 5.03
C PRO A 669 23.44 15.51 4.75
N SER A 670 22.37 15.83 3.98
CA SER A 670 22.10 17.18 3.44
C SER A 670 21.74 18.25 4.49
N ALA A 671 21.52 17.85 5.74
CA ALA A 671 21.27 18.76 6.86
C ALA A 671 22.56 19.23 7.55
N GLY A 672 23.74 18.79 7.10
CA GLY A 672 25.04 19.04 7.77
C GLY A 672 25.33 20.51 8.01
N ILE A 673 25.19 21.37 6.98
CA ILE A 673 25.44 22.82 7.16
C ILE A 673 24.34 23.47 8.03
N THR A 674 23.14 22.96 8.04
CA THR A 674 22.04 23.46 8.90
C THR A 674 22.34 23.16 10.36
N ILE A 675 22.73 21.92 10.66
CA ILE A 675 23.12 21.49 12.00
C ILE A 675 24.35 22.34 12.48
N ALA A 676 25.35 22.49 11.61
CA ALA A 676 26.52 23.30 11.92
C ALA A 676 26.15 24.75 12.26
N THR A 677 25.22 25.35 11.49
CA THR A 677 24.75 26.72 11.71
C THR A 677 23.98 26.87 13.02
N ALA A 678 23.10 25.91 13.34
CA ALA A 678 22.35 25.91 14.59
C ALA A 678 23.27 25.74 15.81
N VAL A 679 24.22 24.81 15.74
CA VAL A 679 25.23 24.60 16.80
C VAL A 679 26.12 25.84 16.97
N PHE A 680 26.60 26.42 15.87
CA PHE A 680 27.42 27.64 15.90
C PHE A 680 26.65 28.82 16.50
N SER A 681 25.37 28.98 16.11
CA SER A 681 24.51 30.01 16.69
C SER A 681 24.32 29.84 18.21
N ALA A 682 24.04 28.60 18.65
CA ALA A 682 23.87 28.30 20.07
C ALA A 682 25.16 28.54 20.89
N LEU A 683 26.35 28.21 20.33
CA LEU A 683 27.63 28.40 20.99
C LEU A 683 28.05 29.86 21.07
N THR A 684 27.76 30.67 20.05
CA THR A 684 28.10 32.08 19.96
C THR A 684 27.05 33.04 20.54
N GLY A 685 25.80 32.52 20.78
CA GLY A 685 24.70 33.32 21.27
C GLY A 685 24.11 34.27 20.20
N LYS A 686 24.43 34.10 18.93
CA LYS A 686 23.99 34.95 17.82
C LYS A 686 22.81 34.29 17.09
N GLY A 687 21.77 35.07 16.74
CA GLY A 687 20.56 34.59 16.07
C GLY A 687 20.82 34.14 14.64
N VAL A 688 20.12 33.12 14.22
CA VAL A 688 20.06 32.70 12.79
C VAL A 688 18.95 33.47 12.10
N ARG A 689 19.24 33.99 10.93
CA ARG A 689 18.27 34.79 10.14
C ARG A 689 17.10 33.94 9.69
N ASN A 690 15.90 34.41 9.93
CA ASN A 690 14.65 33.74 9.57
C ASN A 690 14.30 33.79 8.08
N ASP A 691 14.99 34.62 7.27
CA ASP A 691 14.80 34.74 5.81
C ASP A 691 15.71 33.79 5.02
N VAL A 692 16.52 32.97 5.71
CA VAL A 692 17.55 32.08 5.11
C VAL A 692 17.21 30.62 5.43
N ALA A 693 17.19 29.79 4.41
CA ALA A 693 17.25 28.34 4.55
C ALA A 693 18.51 27.79 3.88
N MET A 694 18.88 26.59 4.23
CA MET A 694 20.11 26.00 3.72
C MET A 694 20.03 24.50 3.54
N THR A 695 20.85 23.96 2.65
CA THR A 695 21.01 22.53 2.44
C THR A 695 22.41 22.24 1.93
N GLY A 696 23.06 21.24 2.46
CA GLY A 696 24.42 20.83 2.10
C GLY A 696 24.99 19.82 3.08
N GLU A 697 25.79 18.91 2.58
CA GLU A 697 26.58 18.01 3.40
C GLU A 697 27.88 18.72 3.83
N ILE A 698 28.34 18.51 5.06
CA ILE A 698 29.54 19.09 5.59
C ILE A 698 30.64 18.04 5.75
N THR A 699 31.86 18.38 5.36
CA THR A 699 33.04 17.57 5.65
C THR A 699 33.76 18.06 6.92
N LEU A 700 34.67 17.25 7.49
CA LEU A 700 35.52 17.62 8.62
C LEU A 700 36.43 18.84 8.35
N ARG A 701 36.59 19.20 7.07
CA ARG A 701 37.39 20.39 6.65
C ARG A 701 36.49 21.60 6.32
N GLY A 702 35.19 21.50 6.57
CA GLY A 702 34.23 22.57 6.32
C GLY A 702 33.80 22.71 4.85
N LYS A 703 34.26 21.86 3.93
CA LYS A 703 33.79 21.88 2.54
C LYS A 703 32.32 21.47 2.49
N VAL A 704 31.53 22.18 1.69
CA VAL A 704 30.10 21.88 1.45
C VAL A 704 29.97 21.01 0.21
N LEU A 705 29.45 19.81 0.37
CA LEU A 705 29.27 18.83 -0.71
C LEU A 705 27.86 18.90 -1.32
N PRO A 706 27.72 18.48 -2.60
CA PRO A 706 26.45 18.53 -3.33
C PRO A 706 25.38 17.59 -2.73
N ILE A 707 24.13 17.96 -2.98
CA ILE A 707 22.94 17.25 -2.48
C ILE A 707 21.96 16.93 -3.61
N GLY A 708 21.06 16.01 -3.37
CA GLY A 708 19.94 15.70 -4.25
C GLY A 708 18.65 16.46 -3.91
N GLY A 709 17.69 16.47 -4.85
CA GLY A 709 16.35 17.00 -4.65
C GLY A 709 16.30 18.53 -4.51
N LEU A 710 17.18 19.27 -5.19
CA LEU A 710 17.23 20.74 -5.08
C LEU A 710 15.93 21.40 -5.58
N LYS A 711 15.28 20.86 -6.61
CA LYS A 711 13.99 21.35 -7.13
C LYS A 711 12.92 21.35 -6.05
N GLU A 712 12.72 20.21 -5.39
CA GLU A 712 11.70 20.03 -4.36
C GLU A 712 12.00 20.86 -3.11
N LYS A 713 13.25 20.91 -2.70
CA LYS A 713 13.75 21.72 -1.57
C LYS A 713 13.50 23.21 -1.80
N SER A 714 13.75 23.67 -3.02
CA SER A 714 13.56 25.07 -3.42
C SER A 714 12.09 25.49 -3.41
N LEU A 715 11.21 24.60 -3.86
CA LEU A 715 9.75 24.78 -3.79
C LEU A 715 9.24 24.87 -2.36
N ALA A 716 9.80 24.05 -1.45
CA ALA A 716 9.46 24.13 -0.02
C ALA A 716 9.90 25.47 0.58
N ALA A 717 11.10 25.93 0.25
CA ALA A 717 11.60 27.22 0.70
C ALA A 717 10.73 28.38 0.23
N MET A 718 10.32 28.36 -1.06
CA MET A 718 9.44 29.40 -1.62
C MET A 718 8.08 29.42 -0.92
N ARG A 719 7.46 28.24 -0.71
CA ARG A 719 6.17 28.11 0.01
C ARG A 719 6.23 28.67 1.42
N ALA A 720 7.32 28.38 2.14
CA ALA A 720 7.53 28.87 3.49
C ALA A 720 7.88 30.37 3.56
N GLY A 721 7.94 31.08 2.43
CA GLY A 721 8.28 32.50 2.36
C GLY A 721 9.75 32.81 2.64
N ILE A 722 10.65 31.83 2.48
CA ILE A 722 12.09 32.00 2.56
C ILE A 722 12.58 32.81 1.38
N LYS A 723 13.47 33.78 1.62
CA LYS A 723 13.98 34.70 0.59
C LYS A 723 15.34 34.28 0.04
N LYS A 724 16.13 33.54 0.80
CA LYS A 724 17.48 33.13 0.43
C LYS A 724 17.67 31.66 0.75
N VAL A 725 18.24 30.92 -0.20
CA VAL A 725 18.60 29.53 -0.03
C VAL A 725 20.09 29.36 -0.29
N LEU A 726 20.81 28.86 0.71
CA LEU A 726 22.22 28.53 0.58
C LEU A 726 22.32 27.09 0.03
N ILE A 727 23.06 26.97 -1.07
CA ILE A 727 23.23 25.70 -1.79
C ILE A 727 24.71 25.42 -2.02
N PRO A 728 25.14 24.17 -2.09
CA PRO A 728 26.49 23.83 -2.50
C PRO A 728 26.83 24.38 -3.89
N ILE A 729 28.05 24.86 -4.10
CA ILE A 729 28.46 25.42 -5.40
C ILE A 729 28.30 24.40 -6.53
N ASP A 730 28.55 23.13 -6.26
CA ASP A 730 28.42 22.04 -7.23
C ASP A 730 26.96 21.78 -7.68
N ASN A 731 25.93 22.29 -6.94
CA ASN A 731 24.52 22.24 -7.32
C ASN A 731 24.08 23.43 -8.20
N MET A 732 24.96 24.31 -8.60
CA MET A 732 24.62 25.39 -9.54
C MET A 732 24.11 24.86 -10.88
N LYS A 733 24.58 23.70 -11.31
CA LYS A 733 24.08 23.00 -12.51
C LYS A 733 22.61 22.63 -12.41
N ASP A 734 22.12 22.28 -11.21
CA ASP A 734 20.75 21.83 -10.98
C ASP A 734 19.74 22.98 -10.97
N LEU A 735 20.22 24.24 -10.94
CA LEU A 735 19.35 25.41 -11.10
C LEU A 735 18.66 25.44 -12.46
N ALA A 736 19.20 24.77 -13.49
CA ALA A 736 18.56 24.66 -14.79
C ALA A 736 17.18 23.99 -14.70
N ASP A 737 17.00 23.06 -13.77
CA ASP A 737 15.79 22.28 -13.58
C ASP A 737 14.74 22.93 -12.65
N ILE A 738 15.10 24.08 -12.05
CA ILE A 738 14.20 24.81 -11.14
C ILE A 738 13.28 25.73 -11.97
N PRO A 739 11.95 25.72 -11.71
CA PRO A 739 11.01 26.60 -12.38
C PRO A 739 11.37 28.10 -12.23
N GLU A 740 11.09 28.86 -13.27
CA GLU A 740 11.36 30.31 -13.26
C GLU A 740 10.62 31.08 -12.16
N SER A 741 9.42 30.63 -11.79
CA SER A 741 8.65 31.19 -10.65
C SER A 741 9.43 31.10 -9.33
N VAL A 742 10.14 30.00 -9.11
CA VAL A 742 10.96 29.79 -7.92
C VAL A 742 12.25 30.62 -7.99
N LYS A 743 12.91 30.67 -9.15
CA LYS A 743 14.12 31.49 -9.35
C LYS A 743 13.88 32.98 -9.11
N ASN A 744 12.67 33.44 -9.46
CA ASN A 744 12.27 34.84 -9.23
C ASN A 744 11.85 35.09 -7.77
N GLY A 745 11.34 34.08 -7.06
CA GLY A 745 10.88 34.20 -5.67
C GLY A 745 11.95 34.00 -4.62
N VAL A 746 12.99 33.22 -4.92
CA VAL A 746 14.04 32.81 -3.98
C VAL A 746 15.42 33.11 -4.55
N LYS A 747 16.25 33.78 -3.77
CA LYS A 747 17.66 34.05 -4.14
C LYS A 747 18.54 32.86 -3.75
N PHE A 748 19.08 32.15 -4.74
CA PHE A 748 20.06 31.10 -4.50
C PHE A 748 21.45 31.68 -4.29
N ILE A 749 22.14 31.25 -3.24
CA ILE A 749 23.47 31.70 -2.90
C ILE A 749 24.39 30.46 -2.83
N PRO A 750 25.26 30.28 -3.81
CA PRO A 750 26.22 29.17 -3.78
C PRO A 750 27.25 29.38 -2.69
N VAL A 751 27.62 28.31 -1.97
CA VAL A 751 28.59 28.26 -0.93
C VAL A 751 29.58 27.10 -1.15
N GLU A 752 30.82 27.30 -0.92
CA GLU A 752 31.88 26.29 -1.02
C GLU A 752 32.33 25.79 0.37
N ASN A 753 32.26 26.67 1.35
CA ASN A 753 32.67 26.37 2.71
C ASN A 753 31.61 26.79 3.74
N VAL A 754 31.57 26.08 4.87
CA VAL A 754 30.62 26.35 5.95
C VAL A 754 30.85 27.71 6.61
N SER A 755 32.05 28.25 6.58
CA SER A 755 32.35 29.60 7.06
C SER A 755 31.58 30.69 6.29
N GLU A 756 31.37 30.49 4.98
CA GLU A 756 30.52 31.37 4.16
C GLU A 756 29.06 31.28 4.59
N VAL A 757 28.61 30.08 4.94
CA VAL A 757 27.26 29.84 5.47
C VAL A 757 27.06 30.64 6.75
N PHE A 758 27.97 30.56 7.71
CA PHE A 758 27.90 31.31 8.96
C PHE A 758 27.84 32.83 8.73
N ASN A 759 28.67 33.34 7.83
CA ASN A 759 28.70 34.77 7.50
C ASN A 759 27.43 35.31 6.90
N ILE A 760 26.64 34.45 6.23
CA ILE A 760 25.39 34.82 5.55
C ILE A 760 24.18 34.58 6.46
N ALA A 761 24.17 33.46 7.17
CA ALA A 761 23.02 32.98 7.94
C ALA A 761 22.93 33.55 9.35
N ILE A 762 24.08 33.91 9.97
CA ILE A 762 24.13 34.43 11.32
C ILE A 762 23.99 35.97 11.32
N GLU A 763 23.23 36.48 12.28
CA GLU A 763 23.17 37.93 12.52
C GLU A 763 24.51 38.48 13.05
N ARG A 764 24.86 39.67 12.58
CA ARG A 764 26.15 40.29 12.93
C ARG A 764 26.16 40.79 14.36
#